data_b691beb9359a03a48a7128d667d64430
#
_entry.id   b691beb9359a03a48a7128d667d64430
#
_cell.length_a   1.000
_cell.length_b   1.000
_cell.length_c   1.000
_cell.angle_alpha   90.00
_cell.angle_beta   90.00
_cell.angle_gamma   90.00
#
_symmetry.space_group_name_H-M   'P 1'
#
loop_
_entity.id
_entity.type
_entity.pdbx_description
1 polymer ?
#
loop_
_entity_poly.entity_id
_entity_poly.type
_entity_poly.pdbx_seq_one_letter_code
_entity_poly.pdbx_strand_id
1 'polypeptide(L)'
;WTVDGWRPFATADELSDVELAALCRSRTSSRASRSVLDVPGGGLRAAVGFSPAPVHLDIREAAKGGIGPHGLCIGATGSGKSEFLRSVVTSFAHRHSPEELNFVLVDFKGGAAFAGMERLPHTSAVITNLSDEAVLVDRMQDSLLGELHRRQEKRHAAGMATAAQYNQVHPGEMPALFIIVDEFSELLHARPEFAEVFAAIGRLGRSLQIHLLLASQRLEEGRLRGLESHLSYRIALRTFSASESRQLIGSTAAYELPSAPGAAILSSAGLGSTGQVRFQSAYVSGPEVPLDSRLVRELGVEPEAAGTTMELVVDRLAGPNRNPIWLEPLPELLPASAVMGAGDTRADALTVHLGLEDLPFDGVQRPCVLDLRRRHWAVVGQPGTGKTTLVRSLVLGLALSSPGVAVYVVDPGGGLRDLARLPQVAAVVGVDLLGRVLDELGQDATGGATHRVLVVDGLEALDPSGDDDRRLASLVAGGMQRGVHVVVTSLRWTFRPALRDLLTGAVELRLTPAESQFRDAQRTLPDHPGRGVSPGGKHLQVAYSDAQDVEHARKVSVARGEQDRTLRVLPSQVCVDELEEVSGDLVALGMGGRTLSTVHWDPEAFPHLTVVGQARAGATTALRTVAWASSRREGVEVLATDVRRGLLGVPGYRPAAGFLRALTGWVEELKARVPGEDAELTAAQLRDRSWWSGTRRVIVVDDLDQSADLAAAVDLLVPLLPHAADIGLHLVTARRSAMMGRSAYTPLMQGIRDLTGWLVLSAPREDGPVAGQVLTSRSPGRGVLVQDVAEDVQVATVDTENADTEKAGVRV
;
A
#
# COMPACT_ATOMS: atom_id res chain seq x y z
N TRP A 1 -65.45 2.36 -18.12
CA TRP A 1 -65.15 1.27 -19.04
C TRP A 1 -65.22 -0.05 -18.28
N THR A 2 -66.05 -0.95 -18.66
CA THR A 2 -66.08 -2.32 -18.12
C THR A 2 -65.86 -3.29 -19.27
N VAL A 3 -64.76 -4.02 -19.21
CA VAL A 3 -64.52 -5.22 -20.00
C VAL A 3 -64.43 -6.36 -19.02
N ASP A 4 -65.37 -7.30 -19.05
CA ASP A 4 -65.41 -8.46 -18.15
C ASP A 4 -65.33 -8.13 -16.63
N GLY A 5 -66.10 -7.13 -16.17
CA GLY A 5 -66.11 -6.71 -14.78
C GLY A 5 -64.91 -5.87 -14.33
N TRP A 6 -64.00 -5.54 -15.25
CA TRP A 6 -62.85 -4.74 -14.99
C TRP A 6 -63.14 -3.26 -15.18
N ARG A 7 -62.89 -2.45 -14.19
CA ARG A 7 -62.96 -0.99 -14.28
C ARG A 7 -61.57 -0.42 -14.36
N PRO A 8 -61.13 0.22 -15.45
CA PRO A 8 -60.03 1.14 -15.38
C PRO A 8 -60.49 2.33 -14.52
N PHE A 9 -59.57 2.80 -13.63
CA PHE A 9 -59.82 4.04 -12.93
C PHE A 9 -59.90 5.17 -13.93
N ALA A 10 -60.81 6.08 -13.70
CA ALA A 10 -60.96 7.29 -14.54
C ALA A 10 -59.67 8.13 -14.47
N THR A 11 -59.01 8.09 -13.35
CA THR A 11 -57.63 8.58 -13.17
C THR A 11 -56.91 7.65 -12.20
N ALA A 12 -55.60 7.35 -12.39
CA ALA A 12 -54.81 6.63 -11.45
C ALA A 12 -54.80 7.29 -10.06
N ASP A 13 -55.10 8.58 -10.02
CA ASP A 13 -55.22 9.43 -8.83
C ASP A 13 -56.30 8.95 -7.85
N GLU A 14 -57.43 8.43 -8.30
CA GLU A 14 -58.51 8.00 -7.40
C GLU A 14 -58.11 6.82 -6.49
N LEU A 15 -57.23 5.95 -6.97
CA LEU A 15 -56.75 4.81 -6.18
C LEU A 15 -55.68 5.21 -5.21
N SER A 16 -54.67 5.99 -5.66
CA SER A 16 -53.61 6.52 -4.85
C SER A 16 -54.11 7.34 -3.68
N ASP A 17 -55.08 8.21 -3.94
CA ASP A 17 -55.64 9.12 -2.93
C ASP A 17 -56.43 8.41 -1.84
N VAL A 18 -57.20 7.39 -2.16
CA VAL A 18 -58.06 6.72 -1.22
C VAL A 18 -57.32 5.69 -0.37
N GLU A 19 -56.46 4.84 -0.99
CA GLU A 19 -55.76 3.79 -0.24
C GLU A 19 -54.45 4.28 0.39
N LEU A 20 -53.56 4.97 -0.31
CA LEU A 20 -52.33 5.46 0.26
C LEU A 20 -52.56 6.59 1.28
N ALA A 21 -53.51 7.48 1.08
CA ALA A 21 -53.90 8.48 2.09
C ALA A 21 -54.60 7.86 3.32
N ALA A 22 -55.33 6.79 3.14
CA ALA A 22 -55.89 6.02 4.28
C ALA A 22 -54.78 5.26 5.01
N LEU A 23 -53.83 4.68 4.27
CA LEU A 23 -52.65 4.05 4.80
C LEU A 23 -51.71 5.06 5.55
N CYS A 24 -51.56 6.28 5.02
CA CYS A 24 -50.83 7.35 5.70
C CYS A 24 -51.47 7.81 7.00
N ARG A 25 -52.79 7.91 7.04
CA ARG A 25 -53.51 8.32 8.26
C ARG A 25 -53.46 7.27 9.40
N SER A 26 -53.33 5.99 9.09
CA SER A 26 -53.31 4.92 10.10
C SER A 26 -52.07 4.95 11.02
N ARG A 27 -50.97 5.57 10.61
CA ARG A 27 -49.74 5.68 11.39
C ARG A 27 -49.64 6.96 12.24
N THR A 28 -50.39 8.00 11.94
CA THR A 28 -50.32 9.28 12.67
C THR A 28 -51.18 9.35 13.95
N SER A 29 -52.05 8.37 14.20
CA SER A 29 -52.86 8.33 15.41
C SER A 29 -52.50 7.14 16.25
N SER A 30 -52.01 7.43 17.43
CA SER A 30 -51.86 6.46 18.49
C SER A 30 -53.15 5.67 18.75
N ARG A 31 -53.08 4.34 18.75
CA ARG A 31 -54.06 3.37 19.21
C ARG A 31 -55.50 3.35 18.66
N ALA A 32 -56.04 4.43 18.10
CA ALA A 32 -57.45 4.49 17.65
C ALA A 32 -57.69 4.09 16.21
N SER A 33 -56.65 4.07 15.35
CA SER A 33 -56.79 3.84 13.89
C SER A 33 -56.55 2.40 13.44
N ARG A 34 -56.41 1.45 14.38
CA ARG A 34 -56.32 0.01 14.08
C ARG A 34 -57.59 -0.60 13.48
N SER A 35 -58.72 0.07 13.55
CA SER A 35 -60.03 -0.52 13.25
C SER A 35 -60.46 -0.50 11.80
N VAL A 36 -59.79 0.24 10.88
CA VAL A 36 -60.24 0.34 9.49
C VAL A 36 -59.42 -0.49 8.50
N LEU A 37 -58.18 -0.90 8.87
CA LEU A 37 -57.30 -1.74 8.07
C LEU A 37 -56.92 -3.05 8.81
N ASP A 38 -57.52 -3.37 9.92
CA ASP A 38 -57.43 -4.67 10.58
C ASP A 38 -58.18 -5.73 9.72
N VAL A 39 -57.50 -6.14 8.65
CA VAL A 39 -57.71 -7.50 8.19
C VAL A 39 -56.91 -8.35 9.14
N PRO A 40 -57.56 -9.21 9.99
CA PRO A 40 -56.84 -10.06 10.89
C PRO A 40 -55.94 -11.01 10.13
N GLY A 41 -54.68 -11.03 10.47
CA GLY A 41 -53.69 -11.90 9.83
C GLY A 41 -52.38 -11.17 9.57
N GLY A 42 -51.47 -11.23 10.54
CA GLY A 42 -50.09 -10.86 10.31
C GLY A 42 -49.53 -11.59 9.10
N GLY A 43 -48.92 -10.86 8.17
CA GLY A 43 -48.37 -11.51 7.02
C GLY A 43 -47.83 -10.50 6.01
N LEU A 44 -46.90 -10.94 5.22
CA LEU A 44 -46.22 -10.14 4.19
C LEU A 44 -47.17 -9.88 2.98
N ARG A 45 -48.07 -8.90 3.12
CA ARG A 45 -49.13 -8.61 2.20
C ARG A 45 -49.33 -7.09 2.07
N ALA A 46 -49.43 -6.59 0.81
CA ALA A 46 -49.69 -5.20 0.57
C ALA A 46 -50.61 -5.03 -0.65
N ALA A 47 -51.40 -3.97 -0.67
CA ALA A 47 -52.25 -3.62 -1.83
C ALA A 47 -51.36 -3.09 -2.96
N VAL A 48 -51.53 -3.61 -4.17
CA VAL A 48 -50.73 -3.23 -5.36
C VAL A 48 -51.61 -2.65 -6.49
N GLY A 49 -52.89 -2.67 -6.32
CA GLY A 49 -53.83 -2.17 -7.33
C GLY A 49 -55.26 -2.47 -6.93
N PHE A 50 -56.19 -2.35 -7.90
CA PHE A 50 -57.61 -2.41 -7.68
C PHE A 50 -58.34 -3.13 -8.81
N SER A 51 -59.36 -3.93 -8.44
CA SER A 51 -60.28 -4.59 -9.36
C SER A 51 -61.60 -4.85 -8.61
N PRO A 52 -62.63 -4.11 -8.82
CA PRO A 52 -63.67 -3.61 -7.93
C PRO A 52 -63.34 -3.57 -6.42
N ALA A 53 -62.33 -4.23 -6.00
CA ALA A 53 -61.80 -4.24 -4.62
C ALA A 53 -60.27 -4.20 -4.67
N PRO A 54 -59.58 -3.81 -3.57
CA PRO A 54 -58.13 -3.82 -3.52
C PRO A 54 -57.53 -5.18 -3.85
N VAL A 55 -56.56 -5.19 -4.76
CA VAL A 55 -55.78 -6.38 -5.13
C VAL A 55 -54.51 -6.40 -4.32
N HIS A 56 -54.33 -7.45 -3.54
CA HIS A 56 -53.18 -7.60 -2.66
C HIS A 56 -52.17 -8.59 -3.23
N LEU A 57 -50.92 -8.23 -3.15
CA LEU A 57 -49.79 -9.15 -3.30
C LEU A 57 -49.41 -9.73 -1.94
N ASP A 58 -49.66 -11.01 -1.74
CA ASP A 58 -49.28 -11.73 -0.53
C ASP A 58 -48.11 -12.67 -0.82
N ILE A 59 -46.92 -12.26 -0.47
CA ILE A 59 -45.69 -12.99 -0.81
C ILE A 59 -45.41 -14.17 0.13
N ARG A 60 -46.30 -14.47 1.05
CA ARG A 60 -46.21 -15.69 1.87
C ARG A 60 -46.44 -16.94 1.04
N GLU A 61 -46.05 -18.08 1.59
CA GLU A 61 -46.31 -19.39 1.02
C GLU A 61 -47.79 -19.69 0.85
N ALA A 62 -48.14 -20.45 -0.16
CA ALA A 62 -49.54 -20.94 -0.35
C ALA A 62 -50.06 -21.69 0.84
N ALA A 63 -49.23 -22.49 1.54
CA ALA A 63 -49.59 -23.21 2.76
C ALA A 63 -49.98 -22.28 3.93
N LYS A 64 -49.60 -20.98 3.88
CA LYS A 64 -49.96 -19.95 4.84
C LYS A 64 -51.02 -18.97 4.31
N GLY A 65 -51.67 -19.34 3.22
CA GLY A 65 -52.71 -18.52 2.57
C GLY A 65 -52.18 -17.42 1.65
N GLY A 66 -50.88 -17.39 1.31
CA GLY A 66 -50.31 -16.48 0.37
C GLY A 66 -50.24 -17.03 -1.06
N ILE A 67 -49.62 -16.30 -1.99
CA ILE A 67 -49.41 -16.69 -3.37
C ILE A 67 -47.94 -16.84 -3.73
N GLY A 68 -47.00 -16.48 -2.81
CA GLY A 68 -45.57 -16.50 -3.01
C GLY A 68 -44.92 -17.81 -2.61
N PRO A 69 -43.53 -17.90 -2.53
CA PRO A 69 -42.68 -16.76 -2.16
C PRO A 69 -42.02 -15.96 -3.30
N HIS A 70 -41.99 -16.48 -4.53
CA HIS A 70 -41.25 -15.87 -5.63
C HIS A 70 -42.14 -15.60 -6.81
N GLY A 71 -41.90 -14.49 -7.51
CA GLY A 71 -42.71 -14.03 -8.61
C GLY A 71 -41.96 -13.53 -9.84
N LEU A 72 -42.68 -13.45 -10.94
CA LEU A 72 -42.21 -12.90 -12.21
C LEU A 72 -43.14 -11.77 -12.65
N CYS A 73 -42.58 -10.64 -13.08
CA CYS A 73 -43.31 -9.51 -13.59
C CYS A 73 -42.85 -9.17 -15.04
N ILE A 74 -43.71 -9.32 -16.03
CA ILE A 74 -43.38 -8.99 -17.42
C ILE A 74 -44.31 -7.90 -17.95
N GLY A 75 -43.72 -6.92 -18.63
CA GLY A 75 -44.52 -5.85 -19.29
C GLY A 75 -43.73 -5.09 -20.31
N ALA A 76 -44.31 -4.91 -21.50
CA ALA A 76 -43.68 -4.16 -22.57
C ALA A 76 -43.37 -2.71 -22.17
N THR A 77 -42.46 -2.08 -22.91
CA THR A 77 -42.13 -0.66 -22.70
C THR A 77 -43.38 0.19 -22.74
N GLY A 78 -43.57 1.07 -21.76
CA GLY A 78 -44.73 1.91 -21.60
C GLY A 78 -45.96 1.21 -20.97
N SER A 79 -45.88 -0.06 -20.61
CA SER A 79 -46.97 -0.78 -19.92
C SER A 79 -47.17 -0.35 -18.47
N GLY A 80 -46.28 0.42 -17.87
CA GLY A 80 -46.31 0.83 -16.48
C GLY A 80 -45.54 -0.09 -15.51
N LYS A 81 -44.63 -0.96 -16.00
CA LYS A 81 -43.87 -1.92 -15.19
C LYS A 81 -43.06 -1.27 -14.03
N SER A 82 -42.26 -0.24 -14.32
CA SER A 82 -41.47 0.44 -13.30
C SER A 82 -42.36 1.14 -12.27
N GLU A 83 -43.49 1.71 -12.69
CA GLU A 83 -44.44 2.31 -11.76
C GLU A 83 -45.14 1.28 -10.89
N PHE A 84 -45.48 0.11 -11.45
CA PHE A 84 -45.92 -1.03 -10.65
C PHE A 84 -44.92 -1.45 -9.59
N LEU A 85 -43.61 -1.56 -9.93
CA LEU A 85 -42.56 -1.90 -8.96
C LEU A 85 -42.47 -0.84 -7.86
N ARG A 86 -42.53 0.45 -8.18
CA ARG A 86 -42.62 1.55 -7.20
C ARG A 86 -43.81 1.39 -6.27
N SER A 87 -44.98 1.09 -6.80
CA SER A 87 -46.19 0.87 -6.03
C SER A 87 -46.05 -0.30 -5.06
N VAL A 88 -45.41 -1.41 -5.49
CA VAL A 88 -45.13 -2.57 -4.65
C VAL A 88 -44.25 -2.15 -3.47
N VAL A 89 -43.09 -1.53 -3.71
CA VAL A 89 -42.17 -1.13 -2.64
C VAL A 89 -42.84 -0.15 -1.68
N THR A 90 -43.49 0.90 -2.19
CA THR A 90 -44.16 1.92 -1.37
C THR A 90 -45.27 1.32 -0.50
N SER A 91 -46.08 0.43 -1.04
CA SER A 91 -47.19 -0.22 -0.29
C SER A 91 -46.67 -1.15 0.79
N PHE A 92 -45.67 -1.95 0.47
CA PHE A 92 -45.08 -2.84 1.48
C PHE A 92 -44.33 -2.07 2.57
N ALA A 93 -43.53 -1.05 2.23
CA ALA A 93 -42.82 -0.21 3.19
C ALA A 93 -43.78 0.52 4.14
N HIS A 94 -44.93 0.99 3.58
CA HIS A 94 -45.91 1.68 4.39
C HIS A 94 -46.60 0.74 5.40
N ARG A 95 -46.81 -0.51 5.02
CA ARG A 95 -47.57 -1.50 5.83
C ARG A 95 -46.76 -2.26 6.85
N HIS A 96 -45.51 -2.52 6.55
CA HIS A 96 -44.61 -3.31 7.40
C HIS A 96 -43.56 -2.43 8.06
N SER A 97 -43.07 -2.83 9.19
CA SER A 97 -41.91 -2.18 9.83
C SER A 97 -40.60 -2.72 9.25
N PRO A 98 -39.49 -1.97 9.38
CA PRO A 98 -38.18 -2.45 8.92
C PRO A 98 -37.68 -3.67 9.76
N GLU A 99 -38.26 -3.96 10.90
CA GLU A 99 -38.01 -5.19 11.67
C GLU A 99 -38.76 -6.40 11.10
N GLU A 100 -39.78 -6.16 10.24
CA GLU A 100 -40.59 -7.23 9.62
C GLU A 100 -40.16 -7.51 8.20
N LEU A 101 -39.83 -6.47 7.43
CA LEU A 101 -39.53 -6.57 5.99
C LEU A 101 -38.44 -5.59 5.56
N ASN A 102 -37.48 -6.09 4.80
CA ASN A 102 -36.48 -5.27 4.12
C ASN A 102 -36.46 -5.52 2.61
N PHE A 103 -35.90 -4.57 1.86
CA PHE A 103 -35.78 -4.65 0.40
C PHE A 103 -34.33 -4.69 -0.05
N VAL A 104 -34.09 -5.45 -1.12
CA VAL A 104 -32.95 -5.27 -2.01
C VAL A 104 -33.52 -4.90 -3.38
N LEU A 105 -33.24 -3.69 -3.84
CA LEU A 105 -33.77 -3.12 -5.07
C LEU A 105 -32.64 -3.06 -6.11
N VAL A 106 -32.82 -3.77 -7.21
CA VAL A 106 -31.80 -3.89 -8.28
C VAL A 106 -32.38 -3.37 -9.57
N ASP A 107 -31.73 -2.35 -10.16
CA ASP A 107 -32.06 -1.84 -11.49
C ASP A 107 -30.81 -1.96 -12.38
N PHE A 108 -30.86 -2.86 -13.36
CA PHE A 108 -29.73 -3.14 -14.23
C PHE A 108 -29.42 -2.00 -15.22
N LYS A 109 -30.44 -1.22 -15.64
CA LYS A 109 -30.35 -0.26 -16.76
C LYS A 109 -30.18 1.21 -16.41
N GLY A 110 -30.16 1.61 -15.15
CA GLY A 110 -29.89 3.03 -14.91
C GLY A 110 -30.63 3.74 -13.79
N GLY A 111 -31.12 3.00 -12.80
CA GLY A 111 -31.48 3.56 -11.49
C GLY A 111 -32.80 4.35 -11.42
N ALA A 112 -33.52 4.55 -12.52
CA ALA A 112 -34.73 5.36 -12.52
C ALA A 112 -35.92 4.67 -11.83
N ALA A 113 -35.95 3.33 -11.78
CA ALA A 113 -37.07 2.59 -11.21
C ALA A 113 -37.22 2.79 -9.69
N PHE A 114 -36.15 2.88 -8.96
CA PHE A 114 -36.15 2.92 -7.49
C PHE A 114 -35.54 4.19 -6.88
N ALA A 115 -35.36 5.24 -7.70
CA ALA A 115 -34.79 6.51 -7.21
C ALA A 115 -35.62 7.09 -6.05
N GLY A 116 -34.94 7.53 -4.99
CA GLY A 116 -35.53 8.08 -3.78
C GLY A 116 -35.91 7.03 -2.70
N MET A 117 -35.93 5.74 -3.06
CA MET A 117 -36.30 4.66 -2.13
C MET A 117 -35.14 4.23 -1.19
N GLU A 118 -33.93 4.67 -1.45
CA GLU A 118 -32.76 4.52 -0.59
C GLU A 118 -32.95 5.16 0.80
N ARG A 119 -33.83 6.15 0.89
CA ARG A 119 -34.17 6.87 2.14
C ARG A 119 -35.12 6.08 3.06
N LEU A 120 -35.70 4.99 2.59
CA LEU A 120 -36.55 4.12 3.41
C LEU A 120 -35.70 3.29 4.36
N PRO A 121 -36.04 3.21 5.65
CA PRO A 121 -35.30 2.36 6.63
C PRO A 121 -35.45 0.86 6.34
N HIS A 122 -36.33 0.48 5.45
CA HIS A 122 -36.56 -0.88 4.94
C HIS A 122 -35.53 -1.26 3.85
N THR A 123 -34.90 -0.29 3.20
CA THR A 123 -34.06 -0.54 2.03
C THR A 123 -32.65 -0.99 2.48
N SER A 124 -32.37 -2.27 2.41
CA SER A 124 -31.07 -2.86 2.71
C SER A 124 -30.05 -2.62 1.61
N ALA A 125 -30.51 -2.41 0.37
CA ALA A 125 -29.67 -2.06 -0.77
C ALA A 125 -30.49 -1.44 -1.89
N VAL A 126 -29.94 -0.43 -2.57
CA VAL A 126 -30.31 -0.02 -3.93
C VAL A 126 -29.09 -0.18 -4.81
N ILE A 127 -29.16 -1.03 -5.82
CA ILE A 127 -28.04 -1.38 -6.70
C ILE A 127 -28.42 -0.96 -8.11
N THR A 128 -27.74 0.05 -8.62
CA THR A 128 -28.02 0.65 -9.95
C THR A 128 -26.76 0.61 -10.81
N ASN A 129 -26.91 0.91 -12.10
CA ASN A 129 -25.81 1.04 -13.08
C ASN A 129 -24.94 -0.23 -13.23
N LEU A 130 -25.52 -1.40 -13.01
CA LEU A 130 -24.82 -2.68 -13.14
C LEU A 130 -24.35 -2.98 -14.56
N SER A 131 -24.93 -2.35 -15.59
CA SER A 131 -24.52 -2.52 -16.98
C SER A 131 -23.10 -2.04 -17.25
N ASP A 132 -22.66 -1.01 -16.53
CA ASP A 132 -21.40 -0.32 -16.79
C ASP A 132 -20.26 -0.77 -15.86
N GLU A 133 -20.59 -1.42 -14.74
CA GLU A 133 -19.63 -1.81 -13.70
C GLU A 133 -19.70 -3.29 -13.33
N ALA A 134 -18.90 -4.11 -14.00
CA ALA A 134 -18.78 -5.54 -13.73
C ALA A 134 -18.48 -5.88 -12.25
N VAL A 135 -17.75 -5.01 -11.56
CA VAL A 135 -17.39 -5.13 -10.14
C VAL A 135 -18.61 -5.11 -9.24
N LEU A 136 -19.59 -4.23 -9.51
CA LEU A 136 -20.82 -4.13 -8.72
C LEU A 136 -21.67 -5.39 -8.84
N VAL A 137 -21.64 -6.02 -10.01
CA VAL A 137 -22.37 -7.28 -10.26
C VAL A 137 -21.78 -8.41 -9.41
N ASP A 138 -20.47 -8.57 -9.41
CA ASP A 138 -19.79 -9.60 -8.60
C ASP A 138 -20.02 -9.34 -7.11
N ARG A 139 -19.94 -8.08 -6.66
CA ARG A 139 -20.25 -7.72 -5.28
C ARG A 139 -21.70 -8.06 -4.89
N MET A 140 -22.67 -7.81 -5.78
CA MET A 140 -24.06 -8.15 -5.55
C MET A 140 -24.24 -9.66 -5.38
N GLN A 141 -23.60 -10.46 -6.23
CA GLN A 141 -23.60 -11.91 -6.13
C GLN A 141 -23.09 -12.37 -4.77
N ASP A 142 -21.91 -11.90 -4.36
CA ASP A 142 -21.29 -12.23 -3.08
C ASP A 142 -22.18 -11.80 -1.90
N SER A 143 -22.76 -10.61 -1.94
CA SER A 143 -23.62 -10.10 -0.88
C SER A 143 -24.90 -10.93 -0.71
N LEU A 144 -25.53 -11.33 -1.82
CA LEU A 144 -26.73 -12.16 -1.77
C LEU A 144 -26.45 -13.58 -1.29
N LEU A 145 -25.35 -14.19 -1.75
CA LEU A 145 -24.92 -15.51 -1.29
C LEU A 145 -24.51 -15.47 0.19
N GLY A 146 -23.84 -14.43 0.60
CA GLY A 146 -23.45 -14.18 2.00
C GLY A 146 -24.66 -14.05 2.92
N GLU A 147 -25.71 -13.35 2.47
CA GLU A 147 -26.96 -13.22 3.24
C GLU A 147 -27.68 -14.54 3.36
N LEU A 148 -27.76 -15.34 2.29
CA LEU A 148 -28.29 -16.71 2.35
C LEU A 148 -27.53 -17.54 3.39
N HIS A 149 -26.20 -17.47 3.38
CA HIS A 149 -25.34 -18.21 4.31
C HIS A 149 -25.55 -17.76 5.75
N ARG A 150 -25.50 -16.44 6.01
CA ARG A 150 -25.73 -15.88 7.35
C ARG A 150 -27.07 -16.29 7.96
N ARG A 151 -28.15 -16.28 7.16
CA ARG A 151 -29.49 -16.71 7.62
C ARG A 151 -29.52 -18.20 7.92
N GLN A 152 -28.84 -19.03 7.13
CA GLN A 152 -28.74 -20.46 7.39
C GLN A 152 -27.97 -20.74 8.69
N GLU A 153 -26.84 -20.07 8.89
CA GLU A 153 -26.02 -20.23 10.10
C GLU A 153 -26.77 -19.78 11.37
N LYS A 154 -27.39 -18.59 11.36
CA LYS A 154 -28.17 -18.09 12.48
C LYS A 154 -29.29 -19.05 12.85
N ARG A 155 -30.06 -19.51 11.85
CA ARG A 155 -31.13 -20.46 12.02
C ARG A 155 -30.61 -21.80 12.56
N HIS A 156 -29.54 -22.33 12.04
CA HIS A 156 -28.91 -23.58 12.43
C HIS A 156 -28.37 -23.52 13.85
N ALA A 157 -27.66 -22.45 14.20
CA ALA A 157 -27.13 -22.20 15.54
C ALA A 157 -28.25 -22.16 16.60
N ALA A 158 -29.43 -21.62 16.24
CA ALA A 158 -30.61 -21.59 17.10
C ALA A 158 -31.44 -22.91 17.11
N GLY A 159 -31.06 -23.93 16.30
CA GLY A 159 -31.81 -25.16 16.17
C GLY A 159 -33.22 -25.01 15.55
N MET A 160 -33.44 -23.95 14.78
CA MET A 160 -34.73 -23.61 14.18
C MET A 160 -34.88 -24.13 12.75
N ALA A 161 -36.05 -24.61 12.36
CA ALA A 161 -36.28 -25.13 11.01
C ALA A 161 -36.52 -24.02 10.00
N THR A 162 -37.05 -22.88 10.40
CA THR A 162 -37.35 -21.74 9.50
C THR A 162 -36.98 -20.40 10.14
N ALA A 163 -36.70 -19.39 9.30
CA ALA A 163 -36.48 -18.01 9.74
C ALA A 163 -37.71 -17.42 10.45
N ALA A 164 -38.94 -17.85 10.08
CA ALA A 164 -40.16 -17.44 10.75
C ALA A 164 -40.21 -17.90 12.23
N GLN A 165 -39.73 -19.14 12.49
CA GLN A 165 -39.60 -19.64 13.87
C GLN A 165 -38.52 -18.88 14.64
N TYR A 166 -37.40 -18.58 13.96
CA TYR A 166 -36.32 -17.78 14.56
C TYR A 166 -36.84 -16.40 15.00
N ASN A 167 -37.56 -15.70 14.15
CA ASN A 167 -38.13 -14.39 14.44
C ASN A 167 -39.23 -14.37 15.54
N GLN A 168 -39.85 -15.51 15.82
CA GLN A 168 -40.77 -15.60 16.96
C GLN A 168 -40.03 -15.51 18.29
N VAL A 169 -38.79 -15.97 18.34
CA VAL A 169 -37.95 -15.97 19.56
C VAL A 169 -37.03 -14.73 19.56
N HIS A 170 -36.59 -14.29 18.39
CA HIS A 170 -35.71 -13.16 18.20
C HIS A 170 -36.32 -12.12 17.23
N PRO A 171 -37.31 -11.35 17.66
CA PRO A 171 -38.03 -10.41 16.81
C PRO A 171 -37.11 -9.34 16.21
N GLY A 172 -37.18 -9.16 14.90
CA GLY A 172 -36.41 -8.11 14.17
C GLY A 172 -34.96 -8.46 13.84
N GLU A 173 -34.45 -9.61 14.28
CA GLU A 173 -33.07 -10.00 13.97
C GLU A 173 -32.88 -10.61 12.57
N MET A 174 -33.94 -11.12 11.96
CA MET A 174 -33.95 -11.73 10.62
C MET A 174 -35.24 -11.34 9.88
N PRO A 175 -35.46 -10.03 9.57
CA PRO A 175 -36.64 -9.60 8.84
C PRO A 175 -36.74 -10.31 7.50
N ALA A 176 -37.96 -10.45 6.98
CA ALA A 176 -38.15 -10.95 5.62
C ALA A 176 -37.42 -10.04 4.62
N LEU A 177 -36.79 -10.64 3.63
CA LEU A 177 -36.04 -9.93 2.59
C LEU A 177 -36.77 -10.05 1.26
N PHE A 178 -37.18 -8.94 0.69
CA PHE A 178 -37.82 -8.92 -0.62
C PHE A 178 -36.85 -8.32 -1.66
N ILE A 179 -36.31 -9.20 -2.50
CA ILE A 179 -35.38 -8.86 -3.59
C ILE A 179 -36.20 -8.58 -4.82
N ILE A 180 -36.12 -7.37 -5.34
CA ILE A 180 -36.80 -6.95 -6.56
C ILE A 180 -35.72 -6.58 -7.59
N VAL A 181 -35.72 -7.30 -8.72
CA VAL A 181 -34.73 -7.13 -9.79
C VAL A 181 -35.45 -6.64 -11.03
N ASP A 182 -35.24 -5.40 -11.43
CA ASP A 182 -35.70 -4.89 -12.70
C ASP A 182 -34.70 -5.19 -13.82
N GLU A 183 -35.21 -5.54 -15.00
CA GLU A 183 -34.45 -5.97 -16.18
C GLU A 183 -33.54 -7.22 -15.94
N PHE A 184 -34.07 -8.23 -15.20
CA PHE A 184 -33.29 -9.45 -14.90
C PHE A 184 -32.82 -10.20 -16.15
N SER A 185 -33.54 -10.10 -17.29
CA SER A 185 -33.14 -10.74 -18.55
C SER A 185 -31.83 -10.18 -19.07
N GLU A 186 -31.62 -8.90 -18.96
CA GLU A 186 -30.37 -8.22 -19.35
C GLU A 186 -29.22 -8.61 -18.38
N LEU A 187 -29.50 -8.68 -17.07
CA LEU A 187 -28.53 -9.17 -16.09
C LEU A 187 -28.07 -10.61 -16.43
N LEU A 188 -29.01 -11.51 -16.74
CA LEU A 188 -28.67 -12.89 -17.12
C LEU A 188 -28.01 -12.98 -18.52
N HIS A 189 -28.21 -11.99 -19.38
CA HIS A 189 -27.48 -11.90 -20.65
C HIS A 189 -26.00 -11.53 -20.41
N ALA A 190 -25.77 -10.51 -19.59
CA ALA A 190 -24.43 -10.04 -19.26
C ALA A 190 -23.67 -11.00 -18.34
N ARG A 191 -24.37 -11.68 -17.43
CA ARG A 191 -23.83 -12.54 -16.38
C ARG A 191 -24.68 -13.78 -16.17
N PRO A 192 -24.50 -14.83 -16.98
CA PRO A 192 -25.28 -16.07 -16.89
C PRO A 192 -25.19 -16.79 -15.54
N GLU A 193 -24.11 -16.60 -14.81
CA GLU A 193 -23.86 -17.19 -13.47
C GLU A 193 -24.90 -16.74 -12.43
N PHE A 194 -25.57 -15.60 -12.61
CA PHE A 194 -26.67 -15.17 -11.73
C PHE A 194 -27.89 -16.10 -11.75
N ALA A 195 -28.03 -16.90 -12.78
CA ALA A 195 -29.08 -17.93 -12.79
C ALA A 195 -28.94 -18.89 -11.62
N GLU A 196 -27.71 -19.24 -11.22
CA GLU A 196 -27.44 -20.10 -10.07
C GLU A 196 -27.78 -19.43 -8.74
N VAL A 197 -27.51 -18.11 -8.62
CA VAL A 197 -27.88 -17.31 -7.44
C VAL A 197 -29.40 -17.29 -7.26
N PHE A 198 -30.14 -16.98 -8.34
CA PHE A 198 -31.61 -16.95 -8.30
C PHE A 198 -32.20 -18.35 -8.05
N ALA A 199 -31.60 -19.39 -8.60
CA ALA A 199 -32.02 -20.77 -8.33
C ALA A 199 -31.72 -21.17 -6.86
N ALA A 200 -30.60 -20.72 -6.28
CA ALA A 200 -30.33 -20.92 -4.85
C ALA A 200 -31.36 -20.18 -3.97
N ILE A 201 -31.66 -18.93 -4.30
CA ILE A 201 -32.75 -18.18 -3.64
C ILE A 201 -34.09 -18.90 -3.79
N GLY A 202 -34.42 -19.38 -4.99
CA GLY A 202 -35.65 -20.14 -5.24
C GLY A 202 -35.79 -21.39 -4.36
N ARG A 203 -34.70 -22.13 -4.17
CA ARG A 203 -34.69 -23.35 -3.32
C ARG A 203 -34.72 -23.05 -1.83
N LEU A 204 -33.96 -22.08 -1.37
CA LEU A 204 -33.71 -21.85 0.05
C LEU A 204 -34.54 -20.70 0.62
N GLY A 205 -34.93 -19.75 -0.21
CA GLY A 205 -35.57 -18.48 0.20
C GLY A 205 -36.84 -18.71 1.00
N ARG A 206 -37.62 -19.72 0.64
CA ARG A 206 -38.83 -20.10 1.39
C ARG A 206 -38.57 -20.30 2.87
N SER A 207 -37.55 -21.08 3.22
CA SER A 207 -37.21 -21.41 4.63
C SER A 207 -36.51 -20.26 5.34
N LEU A 208 -35.91 -19.33 4.58
CA LEU A 208 -35.12 -18.20 5.07
C LEU A 208 -35.86 -16.86 5.06
N GLN A 209 -37.15 -16.87 4.65
CA GLN A 209 -37.94 -15.65 4.42
C GLN A 209 -37.28 -14.68 3.43
N ILE A 210 -36.71 -15.20 2.38
CA ILE A 210 -36.20 -14.42 1.24
C ILE A 210 -37.17 -14.60 0.08
N HIS A 211 -37.70 -13.50 -0.41
CA HIS A 211 -38.66 -13.43 -1.49
C HIS A 211 -38.01 -12.77 -2.71
N LEU A 212 -38.37 -13.23 -3.93
CA LEU A 212 -37.81 -12.74 -5.17
C LEU A 212 -38.92 -12.29 -6.11
N LEU A 213 -38.80 -11.09 -6.66
CA LEU A 213 -39.59 -10.61 -7.79
C LEU A 213 -38.65 -10.25 -8.92
N LEU A 214 -38.68 -11.05 -9.99
CA LEU A 214 -37.93 -10.77 -11.21
C LEU A 214 -38.81 -9.99 -12.19
N ALA A 215 -38.33 -8.86 -12.66
CA ALA A 215 -39.05 -8.03 -13.61
C ALA A 215 -38.26 -7.81 -14.90
N SER A 216 -38.93 -7.85 -16.06
CA SER A 216 -38.31 -7.58 -17.37
C SER A 216 -39.31 -7.08 -18.35
N GLN A 217 -38.84 -6.48 -19.45
CA GLN A 217 -39.69 -6.05 -20.55
C GLN A 217 -40.12 -7.22 -21.46
N ARG A 218 -39.26 -8.25 -21.56
CA ARG A 218 -39.52 -9.42 -22.41
C ARG A 218 -39.19 -10.70 -21.64
N LEU A 219 -39.86 -11.77 -22.02
CA LEU A 219 -39.60 -13.12 -21.56
C LEU A 219 -38.80 -13.88 -22.64
N GLU A 220 -37.52 -14.06 -22.47
CA GLU A 220 -36.67 -14.85 -23.36
C GLU A 220 -36.77 -16.34 -23.02
N GLU A 221 -36.97 -17.18 -24.03
CA GLU A 221 -37.07 -18.65 -23.89
C GLU A 221 -35.78 -19.23 -23.32
N GLY A 222 -35.91 -20.10 -22.35
CA GLY A 222 -34.81 -20.86 -21.76
C GLY A 222 -33.97 -20.11 -20.71
N ARG A 223 -34.15 -18.82 -20.50
CA ARG A 223 -33.40 -18.02 -19.48
C ARG A 223 -33.80 -18.38 -18.05
N LEU A 224 -35.00 -18.83 -17.83
CA LEU A 224 -35.53 -19.22 -16.52
C LEU A 224 -35.32 -20.72 -16.20
N ARG A 225 -34.57 -21.48 -17.01
CA ARG A 225 -34.34 -22.93 -16.77
C ARG A 225 -33.82 -23.16 -15.35
N GLY A 226 -34.51 -24.03 -14.58
CA GLY A 226 -34.21 -24.32 -13.18
C GLY A 226 -34.84 -23.35 -12.16
N LEU A 227 -35.35 -22.18 -12.58
CA LEU A 227 -36.02 -21.22 -11.73
C LEU A 227 -37.54 -21.27 -11.84
N GLU A 228 -38.07 -21.62 -13.01
CA GLU A 228 -39.52 -21.63 -13.31
C GLU A 228 -40.38 -22.38 -12.29
N SER A 229 -39.89 -23.49 -11.79
CA SER A 229 -40.59 -24.32 -10.79
C SER A 229 -40.69 -23.65 -9.41
N HIS A 230 -39.88 -22.61 -9.17
CA HIS A 230 -39.89 -21.85 -7.91
C HIS A 230 -40.71 -20.57 -7.98
N LEU A 231 -41.13 -20.13 -9.17
CA LEU A 231 -41.95 -18.92 -9.39
C LEU A 231 -43.43 -19.25 -9.18
N SER A 232 -43.98 -18.89 -8.05
CA SER A 232 -45.32 -19.23 -7.58
C SER A 232 -46.40 -18.31 -8.12
N TYR A 233 -46.08 -17.07 -8.45
CA TYR A 233 -47.00 -16.09 -9.02
C TYR A 233 -46.39 -15.35 -10.21
N ARG A 234 -47.23 -14.90 -11.10
CA ARG A 234 -46.88 -14.13 -12.28
C ARG A 234 -47.72 -12.87 -12.39
N ILE A 235 -47.08 -11.77 -12.71
CA ILE A 235 -47.73 -10.48 -12.95
C ILE A 235 -47.45 -10.14 -14.42
N ALA A 236 -48.50 -10.04 -15.17
CA ALA A 236 -48.46 -9.71 -16.59
C ALA A 236 -49.08 -8.34 -16.83
N LEU A 237 -48.27 -7.33 -17.10
CA LEU A 237 -48.75 -6.12 -17.75
C LEU A 237 -48.87 -6.41 -19.26
N ARG A 238 -49.22 -5.42 -20.05
CA ARG A 238 -49.34 -5.63 -21.49
C ARG A 238 -48.04 -6.15 -22.09
N THR A 239 -48.09 -7.33 -22.75
CA THR A 239 -46.94 -7.97 -23.40
C THR A 239 -46.77 -7.52 -24.84
N PHE A 240 -45.60 -7.73 -25.43
CA PHE A 240 -45.30 -7.41 -26.82
C PHE A 240 -46.05 -8.35 -27.79
N SER A 241 -46.30 -9.60 -27.41
CA SER A 241 -46.90 -10.62 -28.25
C SER A 241 -47.85 -11.52 -27.47
N ALA A 242 -48.79 -12.13 -28.22
CA ALA A 242 -49.68 -13.16 -27.71
C ALA A 242 -48.90 -14.44 -27.26
N SER A 243 -47.74 -14.70 -27.86
CA SER A 243 -46.87 -15.84 -27.47
C SER A 243 -46.29 -15.64 -26.08
N GLU A 244 -45.73 -14.43 -25.82
CA GLU A 244 -45.21 -14.09 -24.45
C GLU A 244 -46.31 -14.15 -23.39
N SER A 245 -47.54 -13.67 -23.75
CA SER A 245 -48.69 -13.77 -22.85
C SER A 245 -49.05 -15.21 -22.50
N ARG A 246 -49.06 -16.12 -23.52
CA ARG A 246 -49.32 -17.53 -23.30
C ARG A 246 -48.23 -18.20 -22.45
N GLN A 247 -46.98 -17.90 -22.71
CA GLN A 247 -45.86 -18.42 -21.89
C GLN A 247 -45.99 -17.96 -20.43
N LEU A 248 -46.37 -16.68 -20.23
CA LEU A 248 -46.36 -16.10 -18.89
C LEU A 248 -47.56 -16.56 -18.05
N ILE A 249 -48.77 -16.48 -18.60
CA ILE A 249 -50.03 -16.71 -17.86
C ILE A 249 -50.94 -17.79 -18.46
N GLY A 250 -50.51 -18.49 -19.52
CA GLY A 250 -51.25 -19.59 -20.14
C GLY A 250 -52.34 -19.13 -21.13
N SER A 251 -52.54 -17.83 -21.31
CA SER A 251 -53.56 -17.24 -22.18
C SER A 251 -53.08 -16.00 -22.94
N THR A 252 -53.83 -15.49 -23.94
CA THR A 252 -53.48 -14.25 -24.65
C THR A 252 -53.91 -12.98 -23.92
N ALA A 253 -54.51 -13.12 -22.74
CA ALA A 253 -55.19 -12.02 -22.05
C ALA A 253 -54.30 -10.84 -21.71
N ALA A 254 -53.01 -11.06 -21.43
CA ALA A 254 -52.06 -9.98 -21.15
C ALA A 254 -51.69 -9.18 -22.41
N TYR A 255 -51.66 -9.80 -23.59
CA TYR A 255 -51.51 -9.09 -24.87
C TYR A 255 -52.72 -8.24 -25.21
N GLU A 256 -53.88 -8.67 -24.79
CA GLU A 256 -55.18 -8.04 -25.05
C GLU A 256 -55.54 -6.92 -24.04
N LEU A 257 -54.70 -6.68 -23.03
CA LEU A 257 -54.85 -5.59 -22.09
C LEU A 257 -54.92 -4.22 -22.81
N PRO A 258 -55.68 -3.27 -22.28
CA PRO A 258 -55.72 -1.91 -22.80
C PRO A 258 -54.33 -1.29 -22.88
N SER A 259 -54.16 -0.31 -23.73
CA SER A 259 -52.91 0.46 -23.87
C SER A 259 -52.68 1.41 -22.69
N ALA A 260 -53.58 1.46 -21.72
CA ALA A 260 -53.42 2.26 -20.52
C ALA A 260 -52.29 1.68 -19.63
N PRO A 261 -51.30 2.49 -19.23
CA PRO A 261 -50.25 2.04 -18.34
C PRO A 261 -50.84 1.52 -17.02
N GLY A 262 -50.20 0.45 -16.45
CA GLY A 262 -50.61 -0.15 -15.19
C GLY A 262 -51.76 -1.17 -15.27
N ALA A 263 -52.40 -1.38 -16.45
CA ALA A 263 -53.31 -2.50 -16.62
C ALA A 263 -52.56 -3.83 -16.53
N ALA A 264 -52.97 -4.74 -15.64
CA ALA A 264 -52.18 -5.94 -15.29
C ALA A 264 -53.10 -7.15 -14.96
N ILE A 265 -52.48 -8.33 -15.02
CA ILE A 265 -53.09 -9.60 -14.60
C ILE A 265 -52.15 -10.25 -13.58
N LEU A 266 -52.69 -10.54 -12.40
CA LEU A 266 -52.00 -11.38 -11.39
C LEU A 266 -52.47 -12.83 -11.59
N SER A 267 -51.56 -13.75 -11.83
CA SER A 267 -51.80 -15.16 -12.01
C SER A 267 -51.06 -16.01 -10.96
N SER A 268 -51.81 -16.87 -10.25
CA SER A 268 -51.28 -17.82 -9.29
C SER A 268 -52.29 -18.90 -9.00
N ALA A 269 -51.82 -20.11 -8.72
CA ALA A 269 -52.66 -21.25 -8.30
C ALA A 269 -53.46 -20.97 -7.02
N GLY A 270 -53.04 -20.01 -6.19
CA GLY A 270 -53.73 -19.60 -4.94
C GLY A 270 -54.87 -18.63 -5.13
N LEU A 271 -55.20 -18.19 -6.35
CA LEU A 271 -56.18 -17.16 -6.66
C LEU A 271 -57.47 -17.80 -7.17
N GLY A 272 -58.28 -18.38 -6.32
CA GLY A 272 -59.64 -18.86 -6.61
C GLY A 272 -59.79 -19.77 -7.84
N SER A 273 -60.98 -19.91 -8.39
CA SER A 273 -61.29 -20.87 -9.47
C SER A 273 -60.67 -20.53 -10.82
N THR A 274 -60.40 -19.27 -11.11
CA THR A 274 -59.77 -18.82 -12.36
C THR A 274 -58.26 -18.74 -12.32
N GLY A 275 -57.66 -18.75 -11.14
CA GLY A 275 -56.24 -18.57 -10.94
C GLY A 275 -55.68 -17.23 -11.44
N GLN A 276 -56.53 -16.29 -11.85
CA GLN A 276 -56.16 -14.98 -12.44
C GLN A 276 -57.07 -13.87 -11.95
N VAL A 277 -56.48 -12.70 -11.71
CA VAL A 277 -57.18 -11.45 -11.36
C VAL A 277 -56.68 -10.31 -12.28
N ARG A 278 -57.55 -9.69 -13.01
CA ARG A 278 -57.26 -8.44 -13.77
C ARG A 278 -57.34 -7.27 -12.82
N PHE A 279 -56.45 -6.31 -12.91
CA PHE A 279 -56.42 -5.14 -12.04
C PHE A 279 -55.75 -3.94 -12.70
N GLN A 280 -56.02 -2.75 -12.19
CA GLN A 280 -55.26 -1.55 -12.47
C GLN A 280 -54.26 -1.36 -11.33
N SER A 281 -52.96 -1.20 -11.65
CA SER A 281 -51.90 -0.89 -10.69
C SER A 281 -52.12 0.49 -10.09
N ALA A 282 -51.75 0.65 -8.86
CA ALA A 282 -51.64 1.95 -8.22
C ALA A 282 -50.57 2.83 -8.93
N TYR A 283 -50.77 4.13 -8.92
CA TYR A 283 -49.89 5.14 -9.50
C TYR A 283 -49.34 6.03 -8.37
N VAL A 284 -48.10 5.78 -7.94
CA VAL A 284 -47.50 6.44 -6.76
C VAL A 284 -46.61 7.63 -7.12
N SER A 285 -46.27 7.81 -8.40
CA SER A 285 -45.52 8.98 -8.90
C SER A 285 -46.45 10.16 -9.29
N GLY A 286 -47.74 10.02 -9.06
CA GLY A 286 -48.71 11.12 -9.27
C GLY A 286 -48.64 12.13 -8.11
N PRO A 287 -49.06 13.38 -8.40
CA PRO A 287 -49.17 14.42 -7.37
C PRO A 287 -50.22 14.06 -6.32
N GLU A 288 -49.90 14.19 -5.03
CA GLU A 288 -50.93 14.07 -3.98
C GLU A 288 -51.74 15.37 -3.90
N VAL A 289 -53.03 15.24 -4.10
CA VAL A 289 -53.99 16.35 -3.98
C VAL A 289 -54.66 16.22 -2.60
N PRO A 290 -54.54 17.19 -1.69
CA PRO A 290 -55.23 17.15 -0.40
C PRO A 290 -56.73 16.98 -0.56
N LEU A 291 -57.37 16.19 0.31
CA LEU A 291 -58.81 15.92 0.26
C LEU A 291 -59.72 17.18 0.26
N ASP A 292 -59.24 18.27 0.89
CA ASP A 292 -59.95 19.56 0.89
C ASP A 292 -59.88 20.30 -0.46
N SER A 293 -59.02 19.86 -1.40
CA SER A 293 -58.86 20.50 -2.72
C SER A 293 -59.93 20.12 -3.74
N ARG A 294 -60.79 19.13 -3.45
CA ARG A 294 -61.99 18.90 -4.31
C ARG A 294 -62.92 20.12 -4.35
N LEU A 295 -63.11 20.76 -3.20
CA LEU A 295 -63.80 22.03 -3.12
C LEU A 295 -63.07 23.18 -3.81
N VAL A 296 -61.75 23.17 -3.81
CA VAL A 296 -60.91 24.20 -4.42
C VAL A 296 -60.87 24.05 -5.94
N ARG A 297 -60.94 22.81 -6.49
CA ARG A 297 -61.08 22.56 -7.95
C ARG A 297 -62.41 23.04 -8.48
N GLU A 298 -63.51 22.92 -7.72
CA GLU A 298 -64.82 23.48 -8.11
C GLU A 298 -64.81 25.01 -8.16
N LEU A 299 -63.87 25.66 -7.50
CA LEU A 299 -63.67 27.12 -7.48
C LEU A 299 -62.61 27.59 -8.49
N GLY A 300 -62.01 26.69 -9.26
CA GLY A 300 -61.06 27.03 -10.35
C GLY A 300 -59.63 27.40 -9.86
N VAL A 301 -59.28 27.04 -8.66
CA VAL A 301 -57.94 27.23 -8.14
C VAL A 301 -57.18 25.87 -8.21
N GLU A 302 -56.10 25.82 -8.98
CA GLU A 302 -55.22 24.62 -8.97
C GLU A 302 -54.43 24.60 -7.67
N PRO A 303 -54.56 23.53 -6.85
CA PRO A 303 -53.74 23.42 -5.63
C PRO A 303 -52.26 23.15 -5.99
N GLU A 304 -51.34 23.80 -5.31
CA GLU A 304 -49.91 23.44 -5.39
C GLU A 304 -49.76 21.98 -4.98
N ALA A 305 -49.15 21.17 -5.83
CA ALA A 305 -48.89 19.76 -5.55
C ALA A 305 -47.81 19.67 -4.45
N ALA A 306 -48.14 19.00 -3.37
CA ALA A 306 -47.22 18.80 -2.22
C ALA A 306 -46.14 17.73 -2.47
N GLY A 307 -45.86 17.33 -3.69
CA GLY A 307 -44.99 16.21 -4.06
C GLY A 307 -45.79 15.00 -4.54
N THR A 308 -45.11 13.92 -4.85
CA THR A 308 -45.70 12.64 -5.25
C THR A 308 -46.14 11.83 -4.02
N THR A 309 -47.10 10.94 -4.21
CA THR A 309 -47.54 10.01 -3.13
C THR A 309 -46.33 9.18 -2.60
N MET A 310 -45.43 8.74 -3.49
CA MET A 310 -44.21 7.99 -3.12
C MET A 310 -43.28 8.86 -2.24
N GLU A 311 -43.02 10.10 -2.66
CA GLU A 311 -42.15 11.01 -1.90
C GLU A 311 -42.69 11.28 -0.49
N LEU A 312 -43.96 11.51 -0.37
CA LEU A 312 -44.59 11.72 0.94
C LEU A 312 -44.54 10.50 1.85
N VAL A 313 -44.70 9.29 1.31
CA VAL A 313 -44.51 8.05 2.08
C VAL A 313 -43.05 7.88 2.47
N VAL A 314 -42.10 8.10 1.55
CA VAL A 314 -40.68 8.03 1.82
C VAL A 314 -40.29 9.04 2.89
N ASP A 315 -40.72 10.31 2.76
CA ASP A 315 -40.38 11.36 3.73
C ASP A 315 -40.88 11.07 5.14
N ARG A 316 -42.08 10.49 5.23
CA ARG A 316 -42.65 10.08 6.54
C ARG A 316 -41.95 8.91 7.19
N LEU A 317 -41.43 7.97 6.38
CA LEU A 317 -40.76 6.78 6.86
C LEU A 317 -39.25 6.95 6.94
N ALA A 318 -38.69 8.01 6.35
CA ALA A 318 -37.26 8.23 6.24
C ALA A 318 -36.50 8.00 7.56
N GLY A 319 -35.41 7.28 7.49
CA GLY A 319 -34.59 6.93 8.63
C GLY A 319 -33.40 6.05 8.22
N PRO A 320 -32.47 5.80 9.16
CA PRO A 320 -31.32 4.96 8.88
C PRO A 320 -31.74 3.53 8.56
N ASN A 321 -31.08 2.94 7.58
CA ASN A 321 -31.19 1.51 7.31
C ASN A 321 -30.77 0.70 8.53
N ARG A 322 -31.62 -0.24 8.96
CA ARG A 322 -31.39 -1.06 10.16
C ARG A 322 -30.66 -2.37 9.87
N ASN A 323 -30.76 -2.87 8.66
CA ASN A 323 -30.17 -4.16 8.26
C ASN A 323 -29.46 -4.01 6.91
N PRO A 324 -28.32 -3.32 6.83
CA PRO A 324 -27.59 -3.18 5.59
C PRO A 324 -27.03 -4.53 5.16
N ILE A 325 -27.45 -5.02 4.01
CA ILE A 325 -26.90 -6.21 3.34
C ILE A 325 -25.84 -5.79 2.33
N TRP A 326 -25.98 -4.59 1.80
CA TRP A 326 -25.10 -3.97 0.86
C TRP A 326 -24.38 -2.80 1.51
N LEU A 327 -23.06 -2.85 1.49
CA LEU A 327 -22.23 -1.69 1.83
C LEU A 327 -21.89 -0.94 0.55
N GLU A 328 -21.78 0.37 0.63
CA GLU A 328 -21.24 1.15 -0.50
C GLU A 328 -19.87 0.60 -0.93
N PRO A 329 -19.56 0.64 -2.23
CA PRO A 329 -18.22 0.28 -2.68
C PRO A 329 -17.14 1.05 -1.92
N LEU A 330 -15.94 0.47 -1.83
CA LEU A 330 -14.81 1.18 -1.23
C LEU A 330 -14.64 2.55 -1.90
N PRO A 331 -14.44 3.63 -1.13
CA PRO A 331 -14.29 4.97 -1.68
C PRO A 331 -13.08 5.07 -2.61
N GLU A 332 -13.11 5.95 -3.59
CA GLU A 332 -11.96 6.20 -4.46
C GLU A 332 -10.80 6.83 -3.70
N LEU A 333 -11.10 7.71 -2.77
CA LEU A 333 -10.13 8.35 -1.87
C LEU A 333 -10.48 8.02 -0.42
N LEU A 334 -9.62 7.28 0.25
CA LEU A 334 -9.77 6.91 1.65
C LEU A 334 -8.79 7.73 2.50
N PRO A 335 -9.23 8.71 3.30
CA PRO A 335 -8.31 9.49 4.12
C PRO A 335 -7.65 8.62 5.21
N ALA A 336 -6.38 8.89 5.51
CA ALA A 336 -5.62 8.18 6.53
C ALA A 336 -6.30 8.21 7.90
N SER A 337 -6.95 9.32 8.26
CA SER A 337 -7.69 9.50 9.52
C SER A 337 -8.86 8.51 9.69
N ALA A 338 -9.43 8.00 8.59
CA ALA A 338 -10.53 7.04 8.65
C ALA A 338 -10.06 5.63 9.11
N VAL A 339 -8.78 5.33 9.02
CA VAL A 339 -8.23 3.99 9.24
C VAL A 339 -7.19 3.96 10.36
N MET A 340 -6.34 4.99 10.46
CA MET A 340 -5.17 4.99 11.35
C MET A 340 -5.48 5.25 12.83
N GLY A 341 -6.68 5.75 13.17
CA GLY A 341 -7.08 6.02 14.57
C GLY A 341 -7.45 4.78 15.40
N ALA A 342 -7.56 3.61 14.79
CA ALA A 342 -8.05 2.37 15.41
C ALA A 342 -6.95 1.35 15.75
N GLY A 343 -5.67 1.73 15.68
CA GLY A 343 -4.54 0.83 15.88
C GLY A 343 -4.32 0.40 17.33
N ASP A 344 -3.79 -0.81 17.51
CA ASP A 344 -3.30 -1.30 18.81
C ASP A 344 -2.04 -0.49 19.21
N THR A 345 -2.17 0.33 20.24
CA THR A 345 -1.10 1.21 20.75
C THR A 345 -0.12 0.51 21.69
N ARG A 346 -0.04 -0.82 21.66
CA ARG A 346 0.96 -1.55 22.45
C ARG A 346 2.36 -1.29 21.89
N ALA A 347 3.30 -1.07 22.78
CA ALA A 347 4.69 -0.75 22.43
C ALA A 347 5.39 -1.76 21.48
N ASP A 348 4.87 -3.00 21.40
CA ASP A 348 5.41 -4.07 20.56
C ASP A 348 4.60 -4.31 19.27
N ALA A 349 3.58 -3.49 19.00
CA ALA A 349 2.69 -3.71 17.87
C ALA A 349 3.29 -3.11 16.59
N LEU A 350 4.04 -3.89 15.82
CA LEU A 350 4.43 -3.55 14.44
C LEU A 350 3.28 -3.87 13.47
N THR A 351 2.08 -3.46 13.83
CA THR A 351 0.88 -3.62 13.03
C THR A 351 0.42 -2.28 12.48
N VAL A 352 0.16 -2.23 11.18
CA VAL A 352 -0.29 -1.02 10.51
C VAL A 352 -1.60 -1.28 9.80
N HIS A 353 -2.57 -0.41 10.00
CA HIS A 353 -3.81 -0.38 9.24
C HIS A 353 -3.56 0.38 7.93
N LEU A 354 -3.45 -0.38 6.84
CA LEU A 354 -3.03 0.15 5.55
C LEU A 354 -4.17 0.79 4.75
N GLY A 355 -5.40 0.33 4.98
CA GLY A 355 -6.58 0.71 4.22
C GLY A 355 -7.78 -0.13 4.62
N LEU A 356 -8.79 -0.21 3.77
CA LEU A 356 -10.00 -1.02 3.98
C LEU A 356 -10.07 -2.17 2.97
N GLU A 357 -10.28 -3.38 3.47
CA GLU A 357 -10.68 -4.56 2.68
C GLU A 357 -12.20 -4.61 2.52
N ASP A 358 -12.67 -4.97 1.33
CA ASP A 358 -14.06 -5.21 1.04
C ASP A 358 -14.38 -6.71 1.07
N LEU A 359 -15.29 -7.11 1.93
CA LEU A 359 -15.76 -8.48 2.09
C LEU A 359 -17.27 -8.54 1.87
N PRO A 360 -17.77 -8.46 0.63
CA PRO A 360 -19.19 -8.41 0.34
C PRO A 360 -19.94 -9.65 0.83
N PHE A 361 -19.34 -10.83 0.76
CA PHE A 361 -19.91 -12.08 1.26
C PHE A 361 -20.16 -12.02 2.76
N ASP A 362 -19.25 -11.45 3.53
CA ASP A 362 -19.39 -11.29 4.99
C ASP A 362 -20.24 -10.05 5.36
N GLY A 363 -20.51 -9.17 4.39
CA GLY A 363 -21.27 -7.93 4.59
C GLY A 363 -20.50 -6.92 5.43
N VAL A 364 -19.16 -6.90 5.36
CA VAL A 364 -18.32 -6.00 6.17
C VAL A 364 -17.19 -5.39 5.34
N GLN A 365 -16.79 -4.21 5.73
CA GLN A 365 -15.52 -3.60 5.33
C GLN A 365 -14.68 -3.48 6.58
N ARG A 366 -13.44 -3.95 6.51
CA ARG A 366 -12.56 -3.97 7.67
C ARG A 366 -11.19 -3.43 7.35
N PRO A 367 -10.43 -2.93 8.36
CA PRO A 367 -9.06 -2.52 8.15
C PRO A 367 -8.18 -3.66 7.61
N CYS A 368 -7.44 -3.40 6.54
CA CYS A 368 -6.37 -4.27 6.08
C CYS A 368 -5.15 -4.06 6.97
N VAL A 369 -4.76 -5.08 7.73
CA VAL A 369 -3.69 -5.00 8.72
C VAL A 369 -2.44 -5.67 8.21
N LEU A 370 -1.32 -4.95 8.20
CA LEU A 370 0.02 -5.49 8.00
C LEU A 370 0.68 -5.74 9.36
N ASP A 371 1.05 -6.98 9.64
CA ASP A 371 1.87 -7.34 10.80
C ASP A 371 3.31 -7.60 10.35
N LEU A 372 4.20 -6.64 10.62
CA LEU A 372 5.61 -6.71 10.24
C LEU A 372 6.42 -7.70 11.10
N ARG A 373 5.94 -8.07 12.28
CA ARG A 373 6.64 -9.04 13.14
C ARG A 373 6.63 -10.44 12.57
N ARG A 374 5.63 -10.77 11.75
CA ARG A 374 5.43 -12.14 11.25
C ARG A 374 6.10 -12.40 9.93
N ARG A 375 6.33 -11.36 9.12
CA ARG A 375 6.86 -11.51 7.77
C ARG A 375 7.42 -10.22 7.21
N HIS A 376 8.32 -10.35 6.25
CA HIS A 376 8.71 -9.27 5.37
C HIS A 376 7.66 -9.09 4.26
N TRP A 377 7.53 -7.88 3.72
CA TRP A 377 6.45 -7.52 2.82
C TRP A 377 6.94 -7.02 1.46
N ALA A 378 6.24 -7.44 0.42
CA ALA A 378 6.35 -6.87 -0.92
C ALA A 378 5.05 -6.14 -1.31
N VAL A 379 5.19 -4.95 -1.86
CA VAL A 379 4.10 -4.19 -2.48
C VAL A 379 4.37 -4.10 -3.96
N VAL A 380 3.54 -4.75 -4.76
CA VAL A 380 3.76 -4.86 -6.20
C VAL A 380 2.65 -4.17 -6.95
N GLY A 381 2.99 -3.36 -7.95
CA GLY A 381 1.98 -2.63 -8.75
C GLY A 381 2.60 -1.83 -9.87
N GLN A 382 1.84 -1.57 -10.92
CA GLN A 382 2.27 -0.77 -12.07
C GLN A 382 2.63 0.68 -11.68
N PRO A 383 3.30 1.44 -12.55
CA PRO A 383 3.54 2.87 -12.31
C PRO A 383 2.24 3.64 -12.08
N GLY A 384 2.25 4.59 -11.15
CA GLY A 384 1.08 5.43 -10.85
C GLY A 384 -0.03 4.79 -10.02
N THR A 385 0.08 3.52 -9.62
CA THR A 385 -0.96 2.80 -8.87
C THR A 385 -1.02 3.14 -7.36
N GLY A 386 -0.08 3.95 -6.84
CA GLY A 386 -0.09 4.39 -5.45
C GLY A 386 0.91 3.69 -4.52
N LYS A 387 1.95 2.99 -5.03
CA LYS A 387 2.98 2.33 -4.20
C LYS A 387 3.64 3.27 -3.19
N THR A 388 4.15 4.42 -3.64
CA THR A 388 4.78 5.43 -2.79
C THR A 388 3.80 6.01 -1.77
N THR A 389 2.52 6.18 -2.14
CA THR A 389 1.45 6.59 -1.21
C THR A 389 1.22 5.53 -0.14
N LEU A 390 1.22 4.25 -0.52
CA LEU A 390 1.12 3.13 0.43
C LEU A 390 2.30 3.15 1.41
N VAL A 391 3.52 3.33 0.91
CA VAL A 391 4.72 3.45 1.76
C VAL A 391 4.59 4.62 2.73
N ARG A 392 4.12 5.78 2.27
CA ARG A 392 3.86 6.93 3.13
C ARG A 392 2.88 6.57 4.25
N SER A 393 1.75 5.98 3.91
CA SER A 393 0.73 5.56 4.88
C SER A 393 1.25 4.49 5.84
N LEU A 394 2.09 3.57 5.37
CA LEU A 394 2.76 2.58 6.21
C LEU A 394 3.67 3.25 7.25
N VAL A 395 4.53 4.17 6.83
CA VAL A 395 5.46 4.87 7.74
C VAL A 395 4.71 5.73 8.76
N LEU A 396 3.66 6.42 8.33
CA LEU A 396 2.79 7.19 9.24
C LEU A 396 2.08 6.27 10.24
N GLY A 397 1.55 5.14 9.77
CA GLY A 397 0.93 4.15 10.63
C GLY A 397 1.91 3.62 11.69
N LEU A 398 3.15 3.32 11.32
CA LEU A 398 4.22 2.91 12.25
C LEU A 398 4.52 4.02 13.27
N ALA A 399 4.65 5.26 12.84
CA ALA A 399 4.92 6.38 13.73
C ALA A 399 3.79 6.59 14.76
N LEU A 400 2.54 6.35 14.37
CA LEU A 400 1.38 6.51 15.24
C LEU A 400 1.14 5.29 16.17
N SER A 401 1.41 4.06 15.71
CA SER A 401 1.07 2.83 16.43
C SER A 401 2.23 2.17 17.16
N SER A 402 3.49 2.42 16.74
CA SER A 402 4.67 1.66 17.20
C SER A 402 5.73 2.57 17.81
N PRO A 403 5.57 3.00 19.07
CA PRO A 403 6.57 3.82 19.75
C PRO A 403 7.91 3.06 19.84
N GLY A 404 9.00 3.80 19.68
CA GLY A 404 10.34 3.24 19.76
C GLY A 404 10.83 2.51 18.50
N VAL A 405 10.05 2.43 17.42
CA VAL A 405 10.50 1.89 16.14
C VAL A 405 11.50 2.85 15.46
N ALA A 406 12.49 2.29 14.76
CA ALA A 406 13.35 3.07 13.86
C ALA A 406 13.05 2.71 12.41
N VAL A 407 12.72 3.70 11.59
CA VAL A 407 12.37 3.51 10.19
C VAL A 407 13.46 4.08 9.29
N TYR A 408 13.91 3.31 8.33
CA TYR A 408 14.87 3.69 7.30
C TYR A 408 14.18 3.57 5.95
N VAL A 409 14.16 4.64 5.17
CA VAL A 409 13.48 4.69 3.87
C VAL A 409 14.53 4.92 2.77
N VAL A 410 14.57 4.04 1.80
CA VAL A 410 15.32 4.22 0.55
C VAL A 410 14.33 4.67 -0.51
N ASP A 411 14.46 5.90 -0.96
CA ASP A 411 13.51 6.60 -1.85
C ASP A 411 14.25 7.17 -3.08
N PRO A 412 14.49 6.37 -4.12
CA PRO A 412 15.10 6.84 -5.36
C PRO A 412 14.32 7.95 -6.06
N GLY A 413 13.00 7.96 -5.88
CA GLY A 413 12.09 8.91 -6.50
C GLY A 413 12.01 10.27 -5.80
N GLY A 414 12.44 10.35 -4.54
CA GLY A 414 12.42 11.58 -3.72
C GLY A 414 11.02 12.03 -3.28
N GLY A 415 10.00 11.18 -3.39
CA GLY A 415 8.62 11.49 -3.04
C GLY A 415 8.29 11.39 -1.54
N LEU A 416 9.22 10.87 -0.72
CA LEU A 416 9.02 10.57 0.69
C LEU A 416 9.89 11.43 1.64
N ARG A 417 10.55 12.47 1.12
CA ARG A 417 11.51 13.30 1.88
C ARG A 417 10.92 13.96 3.12
N ASP A 418 9.65 14.32 3.08
CA ASP A 418 8.94 14.94 4.18
C ASP A 418 8.76 14.03 5.40
N LEU A 419 8.82 12.70 5.21
CA LEU A 419 8.80 11.73 6.30
C LEU A 419 10.01 11.83 7.23
N ALA A 420 11.12 12.41 6.77
CA ALA A 420 12.30 12.67 7.61
C ALA A 420 12.02 13.61 8.80
N ARG A 421 10.85 14.27 8.82
CA ARG A 421 10.41 15.10 9.96
C ARG A 421 9.86 14.29 11.13
N LEU A 422 9.61 13.00 10.95
CA LEU A 422 9.10 12.11 12.00
C LEU A 422 10.26 11.64 12.88
N PRO A 423 10.18 11.71 14.21
CA PRO A 423 11.26 11.28 15.12
C PRO A 423 11.68 9.83 14.94
N GLN A 424 10.74 8.95 14.55
CA GLN A 424 11.00 7.53 14.30
C GLN A 424 11.74 7.28 12.99
N VAL A 425 11.77 8.23 12.06
CA VAL A 425 12.43 8.06 10.75
C VAL A 425 13.90 8.43 10.87
N ALA A 426 14.75 7.43 10.93
CA ALA A 426 16.19 7.62 11.05
C ALA A 426 16.85 8.13 9.76
N ALA A 427 16.28 7.78 8.60
CA ALA A 427 16.76 8.26 7.30
C ALA A 427 15.70 8.16 6.21
N VAL A 428 15.71 9.13 5.30
CA VAL A 428 15.13 9.03 3.95
C VAL A 428 16.25 9.34 2.97
N VAL A 429 16.73 8.30 2.26
CA VAL A 429 17.97 8.37 1.46
C VAL A 429 17.76 7.85 0.03
N GLY A 430 18.68 8.21 -0.86
CA GLY A 430 18.78 7.61 -2.19
C GLY A 430 19.46 6.24 -2.17
N VAL A 431 19.56 5.61 -3.36
CA VAL A 431 20.21 4.29 -3.53
C VAL A 431 21.70 4.34 -3.17
N ASP A 432 22.35 5.48 -3.37
CA ASP A 432 23.78 5.72 -3.08
C ASP A 432 24.13 5.51 -1.60
N LEU A 433 23.18 5.66 -0.70
CA LEU A 433 23.36 5.45 0.73
C LEU A 433 22.77 4.12 1.23
N LEU A 434 22.23 3.27 0.37
CA LEU A 434 21.68 1.96 0.75
C LEU A 434 22.73 1.12 1.48
N GLY A 435 23.95 1.05 0.95
CA GLY A 435 25.04 0.33 1.58
C GLY A 435 25.26 0.74 3.05
N ARG A 436 25.18 2.04 3.33
CA ARG A 436 25.32 2.57 4.70
C ARG A 436 24.13 2.17 5.59
N VAL A 437 22.90 2.21 5.05
CA VAL A 437 21.71 1.75 5.77
C VAL A 437 21.82 0.27 6.10
N LEU A 438 22.30 -0.55 5.17
CA LEU A 438 22.51 -1.98 5.39
C LEU A 438 23.61 -2.25 6.44
N ASP A 439 24.66 -1.44 6.50
CA ASP A 439 25.67 -1.52 7.55
C ASP A 439 25.09 -1.23 8.93
N GLU A 440 24.27 -0.17 9.04
CA GLU A 440 23.60 0.19 10.30
C GLU A 440 22.63 -0.89 10.76
N LEU A 441 21.84 -1.45 9.86
CA LEU A 441 20.89 -2.52 10.16
C LEU A 441 21.55 -3.87 10.42
N GLY A 442 22.77 -4.07 9.93
CA GLY A 442 23.60 -5.26 10.17
C GLY A 442 24.21 -5.32 11.57
N GLN A 443 24.31 -4.19 12.25
CA GLN A 443 24.81 -4.10 13.63
C GLN A 443 23.71 -4.40 14.65
N ASP A 444 24.09 -4.67 15.90
CA ASP A 444 23.15 -4.78 16.99
C ASP A 444 22.44 -3.42 17.24
N ALA A 445 21.22 -3.48 17.75
CA ALA A 445 20.41 -2.29 17.93
C ALA A 445 21.08 -1.30 18.90
N THR A 446 21.52 -0.16 18.42
CA THR A 446 22.02 0.96 19.22
C THR A 446 20.91 1.98 19.43
N GLY A 447 20.90 2.67 20.57
CA GLY A 447 19.95 3.78 20.80
C GLY A 447 18.52 3.38 21.21
N GLY A 448 18.31 2.18 21.80
CA GLY A 448 17.05 1.81 22.44
C GLY A 448 15.89 1.45 21.51
N ALA A 449 16.13 1.32 20.20
CA ALA A 449 15.12 0.80 19.29
C ALA A 449 15.01 -0.71 19.41
N THR A 450 13.84 -1.22 19.78
CA THR A 450 13.56 -2.66 19.84
C THR A 450 13.34 -3.25 18.45
N HIS A 451 12.83 -2.45 17.51
CA HIS A 451 12.55 -2.83 16.13
C HIS A 451 13.03 -1.79 15.13
N ARG A 452 13.53 -2.25 14.00
CA ARG A 452 14.01 -1.44 12.87
C ARG A 452 13.30 -1.87 11.59
N VAL A 453 12.76 -0.92 10.88
CA VAL A 453 12.02 -1.18 9.63
C VAL A 453 12.78 -0.55 8.47
N LEU A 454 13.18 -1.37 7.51
CA LEU A 454 13.72 -0.92 6.23
C LEU A 454 12.61 -0.91 5.18
N VAL A 455 12.41 0.23 4.55
CA VAL A 455 11.50 0.40 3.42
C VAL A 455 12.33 0.76 2.18
N VAL A 456 12.18 -0.03 1.11
CA VAL A 456 12.82 0.24 -0.19
C VAL A 456 11.71 0.55 -1.20
N ASP A 457 11.55 1.83 -1.57
CA ASP A 457 10.54 2.23 -2.54
C ASP A 457 11.11 2.20 -3.96
N GLY A 458 10.85 1.13 -4.70
CA GLY A 458 11.37 0.89 -6.04
C GLY A 458 12.59 -0.03 -6.06
N LEU A 459 12.38 -1.32 -5.83
CA LEU A 459 13.44 -2.32 -5.85
C LEU A 459 14.18 -2.40 -7.21
N GLU A 460 13.49 -2.03 -8.29
CA GLU A 460 14.06 -1.94 -9.64
C GLU A 460 15.13 -0.88 -9.83
N ALA A 461 15.26 0.07 -8.91
CA ALA A 461 16.34 1.05 -8.92
C ALA A 461 17.68 0.49 -8.43
N LEU A 462 17.67 -0.69 -7.80
CA LEU A 462 18.88 -1.35 -7.33
C LEU A 462 19.56 -2.12 -8.46
N ASP A 463 20.90 -2.10 -8.49
CA ASP A 463 21.67 -2.95 -9.42
C ASP A 463 21.53 -4.43 -9.01
N PRO A 464 20.88 -5.28 -9.84
CA PRO A 464 20.67 -6.69 -9.48
C PRO A 464 21.98 -7.51 -9.39
N SER A 465 23.08 -7.00 -9.96
CA SER A 465 24.40 -7.63 -9.87
C SER A 465 25.27 -7.02 -8.77
N GLY A 466 24.79 -5.98 -8.12
CA GLY A 466 25.48 -5.22 -7.10
C GLY A 466 25.65 -6.00 -5.79
N ASP A 467 26.58 -5.51 -4.95
CA ASP A 467 26.81 -6.06 -3.63
C ASP A 467 25.64 -5.77 -2.68
N ASP A 468 25.04 -4.60 -2.78
CA ASP A 468 23.93 -4.16 -1.94
C ASP A 468 22.67 -5.03 -2.10
N ASP A 469 22.40 -5.56 -3.29
CA ASP A 469 21.29 -6.49 -3.49
C ASP A 469 21.52 -7.83 -2.77
N ARG A 470 22.75 -8.35 -2.77
CA ARG A 470 23.13 -9.56 -2.01
C ARG A 470 23.06 -9.32 -0.50
N ARG A 471 23.52 -8.15 -0.04
CA ARG A 471 23.48 -7.74 1.37
C ARG A 471 22.04 -7.54 1.84
N LEU A 472 21.17 -6.96 1.00
CA LEU A 472 19.74 -6.84 1.28
C LEU A 472 19.09 -8.23 1.43
N ALA A 473 19.36 -9.16 0.53
CA ALA A 473 18.86 -10.53 0.65
C ALA A 473 19.33 -11.24 1.93
N SER A 474 20.59 -11.04 2.30
CA SER A 474 21.15 -11.56 3.56
C SER A 474 20.49 -10.92 4.79
N LEU A 475 20.23 -9.60 4.74
CA LEU A 475 19.53 -8.89 5.81
C LEU A 475 18.10 -9.41 5.97
N VAL A 476 17.38 -9.62 4.88
CA VAL A 476 16.02 -10.17 4.90
C VAL A 476 16.02 -11.59 5.49
N ALA A 477 16.97 -12.45 5.09
CA ALA A 477 17.05 -13.83 5.58
C ALA A 477 17.24 -13.94 7.10
N GLY A 478 18.02 -13.05 7.70
CA GLY A 478 18.33 -13.08 9.14
C GLY A 478 17.70 -11.96 9.96
N GLY A 479 16.98 -11.06 9.32
CA GLY A 479 16.56 -9.79 9.92
C GLY A 479 15.55 -9.93 11.05
N MET A 480 14.55 -10.76 10.88
CA MET A 480 13.47 -10.90 11.87
C MET A 480 13.97 -11.31 13.26
N GLN A 481 14.96 -12.18 13.31
CA GLN A 481 15.57 -12.61 14.58
C GLN A 481 16.32 -11.47 15.29
N ARG A 482 16.77 -10.48 14.54
CA ARG A 482 17.48 -9.29 15.02
C ARG A 482 16.58 -8.05 15.14
N GLY A 483 15.26 -8.24 15.07
CA GLY A 483 14.28 -7.15 15.12
C GLY A 483 14.31 -6.23 13.88
N VAL A 484 14.80 -6.73 12.74
CA VAL A 484 14.80 -6.00 11.47
C VAL A 484 13.69 -6.51 10.55
N HIS A 485 12.83 -5.61 10.10
CA HIS A 485 11.69 -5.90 9.22
C HIS A 485 11.87 -5.15 7.92
N VAL A 486 11.51 -5.80 6.80
CA VAL A 486 11.76 -5.22 5.48
C VAL A 486 10.45 -5.14 4.69
N VAL A 487 10.22 -4.00 4.09
CA VAL A 487 9.14 -3.74 3.13
C VAL A 487 9.76 -3.23 1.84
N VAL A 488 9.43 -3.85 0.73
CA VAL A 488 9.91 -3.40 -0.59
C VAL A 488 8.73 -3.08 -1.50
N THR A 489 8.88 -2.10 -2.36
CA THR A 489 7.97 -1.92 -3.49
C THR A 489 8.62 -2.32 -4.79
N SER A 490 7.83 -2.83 -5.73
CA SER A 490 8.30 -3.21 -7.06
C SER A 490 7.22 -3.03 -8.11
N LEU A 491 7.64 -2.93 -9.37
CA LEU A 491 6.74 -2.88 -10.53
C LEU A 491 6.14 -4.25 -10.87
N ARG A 492 6.87 -5.33 -10.58
CA ARG A 492 6.53 -6.72 -10.98
C ARG A 492 7.06 -7.73 -9.97
N TRP A 493 6.53 -8.94 -10.01
CA TRP A 493 7.03 -10.08 -9.23
C TRP A 493 8.36 -10.69 -9.72
N THR A 494 8.98 -10.09 -10.74
CA THR A 494 10.22 -10.58 -11.36
C THR A 494 11.49 -10.10 -10.66
N PHE A 495 11.55 -10.15 -9.33
CA PHE A 495 12.79 -9.97 -8.59
C PHE A 495 13.42 -11.31 -8.21
N ARG A 496 14.66 -11.28 -7.73
CA ARG A 496 15.43 -12.52 -7.48
C ARG A 496 14.64 -13.55 -6.67
N PRO A 497 14.68 -14.84 -7.06
CA PRO A 497 13.97 -15.88 -6.33
C PRO A 497 14.30 -15.91 -4.84
N ALA A 498 15.59 -15.78 -4.48
CA ALA A 498 16.03 -15.76 -3.09
C ALA A 498 15.38 -14.66 -2.25
N LEU A 499 15.19 -13.45 -2.81
CA LEU A 499 14.51 -12.35 -2.11
C LEU A 499 13.00 -12.56 -2.11
N ARG A 500 12.43 -12.99 -3.24
CA ARG A 500 11.00 -13.24 -3.38
C ARG A 500 10.49 -14.29 -2.39
N ASP A 501 11.23 -15.36 -2.19
CA ASP A 501 10.84 -16.47 -1.31
C ASP A 501 10.88 -16.08 0.18
N LEU A 502 11.64 -15.02 0.52
CA LEU A 502 11.72 -14.46 1.87
C LEU A 502 10.63 -13.40 2.14
N LEU A 503 10.10 -12.74 1.10
CA LEU A 503 9.05 -11.73 1.18
C LEU A 503 7.67 -12.44 1.17
N THR A 504 7.31 -13.06 2.27
CA THR A 504 6.09 -13.89 2.37
C THR A 504 4.80 -13.09 2.55
N GLY A 505 4.90 -11.80 2.86
CA GLY A 505 3.77 -10.86 2.88
C GLY A 505 3.65 -10.16 1.53
N ALA A 506 2.42 -10.08 0.99
CA ALA A 506 2.17 -9.47 -0.30
C ALA A 506 0.95 -8.56 -0.28
N VAL A 507 1.10 -7.37 -0.85
CA VAL A 507 -0.01 -6.50 -1.25
C VAL A 507 0.18 -6.19 -2.72
N GLU A 508 -0.83 -6.43 -3.52
CA GLU A 508 -0.81 -6.08 -4.94
C GLU A 508 -1.68 -4.85 -5.18
N LEU A 509 -1.11 -3.80 -5.71
CA LEU A 509 -1.87 -2.75 -6.35
C LEU A 509 -2.20 -3.20 -7.78
N ARG A 510 -2.74 -2.33 -8.62
CA ARG A 510 -3.15 -2.73 -9.97
C ARG A 510 -1.97 -3.34 -10.74
N LEU A 511 -2.20 -4.56 -11.23
CA LEU A 511 -1.35 -5.34 -12.12
C LEU A 511 -2.17 -5.86 -13.30
N THR A 512 -1.50 -6.35 -14.34
CA THR A 512 -2.19 -7.19 -15.31
C THR A 512 -2.54 -8.53 -14.64
N PRO A 513 -3.71 -9.13 -14.92
CA PRO A 513 -4.09 -10.41 -14.32
C PRO A 513 -3.06 -11.54 -14.54
N ALA A 514 -2.31 -11.47 -15.65
CA ALA A 514 -1.26 -12.46 -15.95
C ALA A 514 -0.05 -12.35 -15.01
N GLU A 515 0.25 -11.15 -14.51
CA GLU A 515 1.38 -10.88 -13.62
C GLU A 515 1.01 -11.02 -12.14
N SER A 516 -0.27 -11.14 -11.82
CA SER A 516 -0.79 -11.19 -10.45
C SER A 516 -0.81 -12.60 -9.87
N GLN A 517 -0.62 -12.69 -8.56
CA GLN A 517 -0.93 -13.89 -7.77
C GLN A 517 -2.44 -14.08 -7.57
N PHE A 518 -3.22 -12.98 -7.64
CA PHE A 518 -4.68 -12.95 -7.44
C PHE A 518 -5.39 -12.58 -8.75
N ARG A 519 -5.27 -13.43 -9.76
CA ARG A 519 -5.72 -13.15 -11.14
C ARG A 519 -7.18 -12.73 -11.25
N ASP A 520 -8.06 -13.39 -10.52
CA ASP A 520 -9.50 -13.13 -10.60
C ASP A 520 -9.86 -11.79 -9.94
N ALA A 521 -9.29 -11.49 -8.77
CA ALA A 521 -9.47 -10.20 -8.13
C ALA A 521 -8.93 -9.03 -8.97
N GLN A 522 -7.80 -9.22 -9.67
CA GLN A 522 -7.23 -8.20 -10.56
C GLN A 522 -8.08 -7.93 -11.81
N ARG A 523 -8.86 -8.92 -12.29
CA ARG A 523 -9.76 -8.73 -13.46
C ARG A 523 -10.87 -7.73 -13.16
N THR A 524 -11.36 -7.75 -11.93
CA THR A 524 -12.47 -6.94 -11.47
C THR A 524 -12.04 -5.72 -10.65
N LEU A 525 -10.72 -5.47 -10.54
CA LEU A 525 -10.20 -4.35 -9.78
C LEU A 525 -10.47 -3.02 -10.50
N PRO A 526 -11.15 -2.04 -9.87
CA PRO A 526 -11.35 -0.71 -10.43
C PRO A 526 -10.05 0.02 -10.75
N ASP A 527 -10.07 0.89 -11.77
CA ASP A 527 -8.88 1.64 -12.21
C ASP A 527 -8.73 2.96 -11.46
N HIS A 528 -8.49 2.87 -10.16
CA HIS A 528 -8.24 4.03 -9.30
C HIS A 528 -6.91 3.90 -8.57
N PRO A 529 -6.14 4.99 -8.37
CA PRO A 529 -4.94 4.96 -7.54
C PRO A 529 -5.25 4.49 -6.11
N GLY A 530 -4.38 3.67 -5.55
CA GLY A 530 -4.58 3.06 -4.22
C GLY A 530 -5.52 1.87 -4.19
N ARG A 531 -6.18 1.53 -5.32
CA ARG A 531 -6.95 0.31 -5.43
C ARG A 531 -6.02 -0.90 -5.61
N GLY A 532 -6.26 -1.96 -4.84
CA GLY A 532 -5.40 -3.13 -4.83
C GLY A 532 -6.10 -4.39 -4.33
N VAL A 533 -5.29 -5.41 -4.14
CA VAL A 533 -5.70 -6.71 -3.60
C VAL A 533 -4.90 -6.96 -2.32
N SER A 534 -5.62 -7.25 -1.25
CA SER A 534 -5.05 -7.55 0.06
C SER A 534 -4.36 -8.93 0.07
N PRO A 535 -3.58 -9.25 1.11
CA PRO A 535 -2.97 -10.56 1.27
C PRO A 535 -3.98 -11.73 1.29
N GLY A 536 -5.23 -11.44 1.61
CA GLY A 536 -6.33 -12.40 1.58
C GLY A 536 -7.02 -12.54 0.21
N GLY A 537 -6.52 -11.88 -0.83
CA GLY A 537 -7.11 -11.93 -2.17
C GLY A 537 -8.39 -11.09 -2.31
N LYS A 538 -8.64 -10.14 -1.39
CA LYS A 538 -9.83 -9.29 -1.39
C LYS A 538 -9.51 -7.89 -1.92
N HIS A 539 -10.50 -7.21 -2.50
CA HIS A 539 -10.31 -5.82 -2.92
C HIS A 539 -9.95 -4.94 -1.74
N LEU A 540 -9.00 -4.06 -1.95
CA LEU A 540 -8.43 -3.15 -0.97
C LEU A 540 -8.43 -1.73 -1.51
N GLN A 541 -8.79 -0.76 -0.69
CA GLN A 541 -8.45 0.65 -0.90
C GLN A 541 -7.41 1.06 0.13
N VAL A 542 -6.24 1.46 -0.34
CA VAL A 542 -5.15 1.99 0.49
C VAL A 542 -5.51 3.38 0.99
N ALA A 543 -5.19 3.65 2.24
CA ALA A 543 -5.37 4.97 2.82
C ALA A 543 -4.43 6.00 2.16
N TYR A 544 -4.97 7.15 1.84
CA TYR A 544 -4.23 8.30 1.35
C TYR A 544 -3.81 9.19 2.51
N SER A 545 -2.57 9.62 2.49
CA SER A 545 -2.00 10.56 3.46
C SER A 545 -1.26 11.70 2.78
N ASP A 546 -1.35 12.88 3.36
CA ASP A 546 -0.73 14.10 2.87
C ASP A 546 0.28 14.71 3.87
N ALA A 547 0.74 15.91 3.58
CA ALA A 547 1.69 16.63 4.44
C ALA A 547 1.08 17.04 5.81
N GLN A 548 -0.24 17.20 5.89
CA GLN A 548 -0.92 17.51 7.15
C GLN A 548 -0.94 16.29 8.08
N ASP A 549 -1.12 15.10 7.52
CA ASP A 549 -1.05 13.84 8.26
C ASP A 549 0.36 13.59 8.81
N VAL A 550 1.42 13.94 8.04
CA VAL A 550 2.82 13.88 8.52
C VAL A 550 3.02 14.82 9.70
N GLU A 551 2.54 16.05 9.61
CA GLU A 551 2.67 17.02 10.69
C GLU A 551 1.85 16.61 11.92
N HIS A 552 0.67 16.02 11.73
CA HIS A 552 -0.12 15.48 12.82
C HIS A 552 0.63 14.33 13.53
N ALA A 553 1.14 13.37 12.78
CA ALA A 553 1.91 12.24 13.32
C ALA A 553 3.17 12.71 14.05
N ARG A 554 3.87 13.74 13.53
CA ARG A 554 5.01 14.37 14.19
C ARG A 554 4.63 14.94 15.56
N LYS A 555 3.55 15.70 15.62
CA LYS A 555 3.07 16.28 16.89
C LYS A 555 2.72 15.20 17.92
N VAL A 556 2.05 14.13 17.48
CA VAL A 556 1.73 12.99 18.34
C VAL A 556 2.99 12.29 18.86
N SER A 557 3.97 12.06 17.98
CA SER A 557 5.24 11.42 18.34
C SER A 557 6.04 12.26 19.33
N VAL A 558 6.17 13.56 19.11
CA VAL A 558 6.85 14.48 20.02
C VAL A 558 6.14 14.55 21.38
N ALA A 559 4.80 14.60 21.38
CA ALA A 559 4.03 14.59 22.63
C ALA A 559 4.18 13.30 23.44
N ARG A 560 4.52 12.17 22.78
CA ARG A 560 4.86 10.88 23.41
C ARG A 560 6.28 10.81 23.92
N GLY A 561 7.11 11.83 23.65
CA GLY A 561 8.52 11.87 24.05
C GLY A 561 9.45 11.04 23.16
N GLU A 562 9.03 10.73 21.92
CA GLU A 562 9.91 10.07 20.96
C GLU A 562 11.13 10.94 20.66
N GLN A 563 12.30 10.32 20.67
CA GLN A 563 13.55 11.00 20.36
C GLN A 563 13.86 10.92 18.86
N ASP A 564 14.42 11.99 18.34
CA ASP A 564 14.88 12.02 16.95
C ASP A 564 15.97 10.96 16.72
N ARG A 565 15.74 10.15 15.69
CA ARG A 565 16.69 9.14 15.24
C ARG A 565 17.36 9.63 13.97
N THR A 566 18.66 9.46 13.88
CA THR A 566 19.41 9.87 12.70
C THR A 566 20.39 8.80 12.28
N LEU A 567 20.41 8.48 10.98
CA LEU A 567 21.46 7.67 10.40
C LEU A 567 22.76 8.45 10.41
N ARG A 568 23.78 7.95 11.04
CA ARG A 568 25.11 8.53 10.92
C ARG A 568 25.67 8.26 9.54
N VAL A 569 25.95 9.32 8.82
CA VAL A 569 26.61 9.26 7.52
C VAL A 569 28.03 9.79 7.64
N LEU A 570 28.91 9.29 6.77
CA LEU A 570 30.28 9.76 6.71
C LEU A 570 30.26 11.25 6.32
N PRO A 571 30.79 12.16 7.13
CA PRO A 571 30.77 13.58 6.84
C PRO A 571 31.54 13.92 5.55
N SER A 572 31.23 15.02 4.92
CA SER A 572 31.92 15.49 3.69
C SER A 572 33.29 16.10 3.99
N GLN A 573 33.52 16.55 5.23
CA GLN A 573 34.79 17.07 5.73
C GLN A 573 35.01 16.56 7.14
N VAL A 574 36.23 16.21 7.48
CA VAL A 574 36.67 15.76 8.80
C VAL A 574 37.96 16.53 9.10
N CYS A 575 38.08 17.09 10.29
CA CYS A 575 39.34 17.68 10.78
C CYS A 575 40.17 16.62 11.51
N VAL A 576 41.48 16.72 11.45
CA VAL A 576 42.39 15.77 12.17
C VAL A 576 42.11 15.81 13.68
N ASP A 577 41.73 16.96 14.22
CA ASP A 577 41.41 17.13 15.66
C ASP A 577 40.12 16.42 16.10
N GLU A 578 39.28 16.01 15.13
CA GLU A 578 38.06 15.22 15.39
C GLU A 578 38.31 13.71 15.43
N LEU A 579 39.53 13.29 15.07
CA LEU A 579 39.91 11.88 15.09
C LEU A 579 40.28 11.42 16.51
N GLU A 580 39.86 10.23 16.86
CA GLU A 580 40.30 9.60 18.13
C GLU A 580 41.81 9.34 18.10
N GLU A 581 42.50 9.60 19.22
CA GLU A 581 43.89 9.28 19.35
C GLU A 581 44.12 7.77 19.22
N VAL A 582 45.02 7.42 18.31
CA VAL A 582 45.35 6.04 18.03
C VAL A 582 46.59 5.63 18.78
N SER A 583 46.48 4.56 19.57
CA SER A 583 47.62 4.01 20.30
C SER A 583 48.55 3.16 19.39
N GLY A 584 49.83 3.11 19.68
CA GLY A 584 50.79 2.30 18.94
C GLY A 584 51.34 3.00 17.69
N ASP A 585 51.73 2.26 16.66
CA ASP A 585 52.35 2.76 15.43
C ASP A 585 51.41 3.12 14.31
N LEU A 586 50.10 3.08 14.54
CA LEU A 586 49.06 3.38 13.57
C LEU A 586 49.00 4.86 13.23
N VAL A 587 48.76 5.23 11.97
CA VAL A 587 48.70 6.61 11.48
C VAL A 587 47.26 6.93 11.12
N ALA A 588 46.61 7.85 11.81
CA ALA A 588 45.24 8.27 11.54
C ALA A 588 45.15 8.97 10.17
N LEU A 589 44.24 8.50 9.34
CA LEU A 589 43.98 9.01 7.99
C LEU A 589 42.70 9.81 7.89
N GLY A 590 41.66 9.44 8.64
CA GLY A 590 40.36 10.02 8.53
C GLY A 590 39.28 9.26 9.30
N MET A 591 38.04 9.51 8.97
CA MET A 591 36.89 8.81 9.57
C MET A 591 36.29 7.86 8.56
N GLY A 592 35.87 6.67 8.98
CA GLY A 592 35.29 5.71 8.03
C GLY A 592 34.92 4.36 8.66
N GLY A 593 34.97 3.32 7.84
CA GLY A 593 34.53 2.00 8.22
C GLY A 593 33.02 1.89 8.48
N ARG A 594 32.59 0.72 8.93
CA ARG A 594 31.18 0.47 9.24
C ARG A 594 30.66 1.24 10.47
N THR A 595 31.56 1.50 11.42
CA THR A 595 31.26 2.18 12.70
C THR A 595 31.44 3.69 12.66
N LEU A 596 31.93 4.25 11.54
CA LEU A 596 32.35 5.65 11.42
C LEU A 596 33.32 6.07 12.52
N SER A 597 34.35 5.25 12.72
CA SER A 597 35.45 5.50 13.63
C SER A 597 36.69 5.99 12.88
N THR A 598 37.76 6.28 13.60
CA THR A 598 39.03 6.64 12.99
C THR A 598 39.59 5.48 12.18
N VAL A 599 39.86 5.74 10.89
CA VAL A 599 40.53 4.84 9.96
C VAL A 599 42.01 5.19 9.94
N HIS A 600 42.84 4.20 10.01
CA HIS A 600 44.30 4.38 10.11
C HIS A 600 45.06 3.49 9.13
N TRP A 601 46.21 3.97 8.69
CA TRP A 601 47.23 3.19 8.03
C TRP A 601 48.12 2.50 9.10
N ASP A 602 48.38 1.21 8.89
CA ASP A 602 49.32 0.42 9.69
C ASP A 602 50.68 0.29 8.99
N PRO A 603 51.70 1.10 9.34
CA PRO A 603 53.02 1.02 8.73
C PRO A 603 53.83 -0.21 9.14
N GLU A 604 53.41 -0.97 10.15
CA GLU A 604 54.09 -2.24 10.52
C GLU A 604 53.65 -3.36 9.56
N ALA A 605 52.36 -3.47 9.30
CA ALA A 605 51.82 -4.47 8.40
C ALA A 605 52.01 -4.07 6.92
N PHE A 606 51.84 -2.79 6.61
CA PHE A 606 51.98 -2.21 5.26
C PHE A 606 52.98 -1.06 5.29
N PRO A 607 54.29 -1.34 5.14
CA PRO A 607 55.35 -0.32 5.25
C PRO A 607 55.20 0.87 4.36
N HIS A 608 54.45 0.75 3.29
CA HIS A 608 54.20 1.81 2.32
C HIS A 608 52.73 2.16 2.21
N LEU A 609 52.41 3.36 1.72
CA LEU A 609 51.05 3.78 1.40
C LEU A 609 51.03 4.42 0.01
N THR A 610 50.21 3.89 -0.86
CA THR A 610 50.01 4.47 -2.23
C THR A 610 48.61 5.06 -2.34
N VAL A 611 48.54 6.38 -2.54
CA VAL A 611 47.32 7.12 -2.75
C VAL A 611 47.05 7.22 -4.24
N VAL A 612 45.90 6.76 -4.69
CA VAL A 612 45.51 6.77 -6.12
C VAL A 612 44.22 7.53 -6.33
N GLY A 613 44.21 8.45 -7.29
CA GLY A 613 42.97 9.20 -7.63
C GLY A 613 43.16 10.09 -8.86
N GLN A 614 42.06 10.67 -9.35
CA GLN A 614 42.11 11.68 -10.37
C GLN A 614 42.56 13.05 -9.78
N ALA A 615 42.79 14.02 -10.70
CA ALA A 615 43.08 15.38 -10.26
C ALA A 615 41.97 15.95 -9.36
N ARG A 616 42.35 16.63 -8.28
CA ARG A 616 41.44 17.19 -7.25
C ARG A 616 40.64 16.16 -6.46
N ALA A 617 40.97 14.89 -6.46
CA ALA A 617 40.33 13.87 -5.66
C ALA A 617 40.71 13.95 -4.15
N GLY A 618 41.69 14.75 -3.77
CA GLY A 618 42.15 14.88 -2.39
C GLY A 618 43.46 14.17 -2.07
N ALA A 619 44.21 13.69 -3.07
CA ALA A 619 45.48 12.97 -2.87
C ALA A 619 46.50 13.79 -2.07
N THR A 620 46.74 15.05 -2.43
CA THR A 620 47.67 15.95 -1.72
C THR A 620 47.21 16.17 -0.27
N THR A 621 45.91 16.26 0.00
CA THR A 621 45.33 16.36 1.35
C THR A 621 45.65 15.10 2.14
N ALA A 622 45.49 13.92 1.58
CA ALA A 622 45.84 12.65 2.23
C ALA A 622 47.31 12.59 2.60
N LEU A 623 48.22 12.99 1.69
CA LEU A 623 49.64 13.07 1.97
C LEU A 623 49.99 14.07 3.07
N ARG A 624 49.31 15.25 3.10
CA ARG A 624 49.46 16.22 4.19
C ARG A 624 49.05 15.64 5.53
N THR A 625 47.92 14.94 5.59
CA THR A 625 47.39 14.29 6.80
C THR A 625 48.34 13.23 7.31
N VAL A 626 48.86 12.35 6.43
CA VAL A 626 49.84 11.31 6.80
C VAL A 626 51.11 11.93 7.32
N ALA A 627 51.66 12.93 6.61
CA ALA A 627 52.90 13.59 7.03
C ALA A 627 52.76 14.27 8.40
N TRP A 628 51.63 14.96 8.61
CA TRP A 628 51.34 15.64 9.86
C TRP A 628 51.14 14.61 11.01
N ALA A 629 50.32 13.59 10.81
CA ALA A 629 50.07 12.57 11.80
C ALA A 629 51.36 11.78 12.14
N SER A 630 52.20 11.47 11.16
CA SER A 630 53.49 10.78 11.36
C SER A 630 54.46 11.66 12.12
N SER A 631 54.54 12.95 11.87
CA SER A 631 55.45 13.88 12.51
C SER A 631 55.22 14.09 14.03
N ARG A 632 54.03 13.79 14.50
CA ARG A 632 53.65 13.89 15.94
C ARG A 632 54.06 12.66 16.73
N ARG A 633 54.62 11.65 16.07
CA ARG A 633 54.99 10.41 16.71
C ARG A 633 56.45 10.46 17.20
N GLU A 634 56.64 9.95 18.39
CA GLU A 634 57.97 9.85 18.93
C GLU A 634 58.85 8.88 18.14
N GLY A 635 60.09 9.26 17.86
CA GLY A 635 60.99 8.44 17.07
C GLY A 635 60.73 8.35 15.58
N VAL A 636 59.89 9.25 15.01
CA VAL A 636 59.60 9.34 13.56
C VAL A 636 60.10 10.67 12.99
N GLU A 637 60.82 10.59 11.89
CA GLU A 637 61.19 11.75 11.09
C GLU A 637 60.54 11.70 9.70
N VAL A 638 59.97 12.81 9.28
CA VAL A 638 59.31 12.96 7.97
C VAL A 638 60.17 13.75 7.02
N LEU A 639 60.26 13.31 5.77
CA LEU A 639 60.84 14.02 4.64
C LEU A 639 59.82 14.12 3.51
N ALA A 640 59.30 15.30 3.21
CA ALA A 640 58.26 15.51 2.24
C ALA A 640 58.70 16.40 1.08
N THR A 641 58.21 16.12 -0.15
CA THR A 641 58.42 16.93 -1.35
C THR A 641 57.29 16.79 -2.35
N ASP A 642 57.15 17.78 -3.23
CA ASP A 642 56.29 17.79 -4.37
C ASP A 642 56.83 18.75 -5.47
N VAL A 643 56.19 18.72 -6.65
CA VAL A 643 56.49 19.63 -7.78
C VAL A 643 55.74 20.94 -7.65
N ARG A 644 54.45 20.88 -7.19
CA ARG A 644 53.52 22.01 -7.22
C ARG A 644 53.44 22.79 -5.90
N ARG A 645 54.23 22.50 -4.93
CA ARG A 645 54.25 23.09 -3.59
C ARG A 645 52.93 22.90 -2.83
N GLY A 646 52.13 21.85 -3.13
CA GLY A 646 50.93 21.48 -2.42
C GLY A 646 51.21 20.96 -1.01
N LEU A 647 52.39 20.45 -0.75
CA LEU A 647 52.88 20.02 0.57
C LEU A 647 53.62 21.12 1.34
N LEU A 648 53.67 22.35 0.86
CA LEU A 648 54.31 23.46 1.61
C LEU A 648 53.64 23.62 3.00
N GLY A 649 54.47 23.80 4.04
CA GLY A 649 54.01 23.89 5.43
C GLY A 649 53.88 22.54 6.16
N VAL A 650 54.00 21.41 5.43
CA VAL A 650 54.05 20.06 6.08
C VAL A 650 55.38 19.89 6.81
N PRO A 651 55.39 19.28 8.01
CA PRO A 651 56.65 18.93 8.72
C PRO A 651 57.56 18.16 7.78
N GLY A 652 58.86 18.53 7.80
CA GLY A 652 59.90 17.88 6.97
C GLY A 652 59.86 18.24 5.45
N TYR A 653 59.01 19.18 5.01
CA TYR A 653 58.96 19.61 3.63
C TYR A 653 60.28 20.20 3.17
N ARG A 654 60.79 19.77 2.01
CA ARG A 654 61.95 20.28 1.31
C ARG A 654 61.66 20.47 -0.17
N PRO A 655 62.09 21.59 -0.79
CA PRO A 655 62.09 21.69 -2.24
C PRO A 655 62.99 20.58 -2.86
N ALA A 656 62.71 20.22 -4.14
CA ALA A 656 63.35 19.07 -4.78
C ALA A 656 64.86 18.93 -4.56
N ALA A 657 65.63 20.00 -4.74
CA ALA A 657 67.10 19.95 -4.53
C ALA A 657 67.51 19.72 -3.08
N GLY A 658 66.73 20.21 -2.10
CA GLY A 658 66.95 19.97 -0.68
C GLY A 658 66.50 18.57 -0.25
N PHE A 659 65.39 18.11 -0.88
CA PHE A 659 64.90 16.76 -0.69
C PHE A 659 65.92 15.73 -1.18
N LEU A 660 66.48 15.85 -2.40
CA LEU A 660 67.45 14.91 -2.94
C LEU A 660 68.69 14.76 -2.03
N ARG A 661 69.22 15.87 -1.51
CA ARG A 661 70.34 15.85 -0.61
C ARG A 661 70.01 15.12 0.73
N ALA A 662 68.88 15.40 1.29
CA ALA A 662 68.42 14.76 2.51
C ALA A 662 68.19 13.26 2.28
N LEU A 663 67.49 12.91 1.20
CA LEU A 663 67.20 11.54 0.79
C LEU A 663 68.50 10.71 0.61
N THR A 664 69.48 11.26 -0.07
CA THR A 664 70.76 10.60 -0.26
C THR A 664 71.43 10.26 1.07
N GLY A 665 71.37 11.19 2.04
CA GLY A 665 71.87 10.92 3.41
C GLY A 665 71.08 9.83 4.14
N TRP A 666 69.78 9.83 4.02
CA TRP A 666 68.90 8.82 4.57
C TRP A 666 69.09 7.44 3.96
N VAL A 667 69.32 7.37 2.64
CA VAL A 667 69.57 6.11 1.94
C VAL A 667 70.86 5.45 2.47
N GLU A 668 71.92 6.20 2.69
CA GLU A 668 73.18 5.64 3.26
C GLU A 668 72.99 5.18 4.72
N GLU A 669 72.24 5.91 5.52
CA GLU A 669 71.88 5.51 6.86
C GLU A 669 71.03 4.24 6.85
N LEU A 670 70.00 4.16 5.99
CA LEU A 670 69.09 3.01 5.91
C LEU A 670 69.81 1.76 5.39
N LYS A 671 70.77 1.92 4.43
CA LYS A 671 71.62 0.83 3.99
C LYS A 671 72.40 0.21 5.16
N ALA A 672 72.92 1.06 6.04
CA ALA A 672 73.63 0.57 7.26
C ALA A 672 72.76 -0.19 8.23
N ARG A 673 71.41 -0.05 8.17
CA ARG A 673 70.44 -0.81 8.99
C ARG A 673 70.08 -2.19 8.40
N VAL A 674 70.39 -2.42 7.10
CA VAL A 674 70.14 -3.73 6.50
C VAL A 674 71.19 -4.71 7.02
N PRO A 675 70.81 -5.83 7.68
CA PRO A 675 71.76 -6.83 8.16
C PRO A 675 72.57 -7.41 7.00
N GLY A 676 73.93 -7.51 7.19
CA GLY A 676 74.77 -8.20 6.23
C GLY A 676 74.49 -9.71 6.23
N GLU A 677 74.85 -10.41 5.15
CA GLU A 677 74.65 -11.88 5.06
C GLU A 677 75.28 -12.65 6.17
N ASP A 678 76.38 -12.12 6.73
CA ASP A 678 77.11 -12.74 7.86
C ASP A 678 76.66 -12.20 9.21
N ALA A 679 75.62 -11.48 9.38
CA ALA A 679 75.18 -10.90 10.63
C ALA A 679 74.56 -11.96 11.57
N GLU A 680 75.20 -12.26 12.64
CA GLU A 680 74.71 -13.15 13.70
C GLU A 680 73.59 -12.40 14.53
N LEU A 681 72.34 -12.37 14.05
CA LEU A 681 71.23 -11.81 14.80
C LEU A 681 70.44 -12.89 15.53
N THR A 682 70.09 -12.61 16.76
CA THR A 682 69.24 -13.49 17.55
C THR A 682 67.77 -13.33 17.11
N ALA A 683 66.98 -14.38 17.32
CA ALA A 683 65.54 -14.33 17.03
C ALA A 683 64.84 -13.24 17.85
N ALA A 684 65.30 -12.83 18.98
CA ALA A 684 64.75 -11.70 19.75
C ALA A 684 65.08 -10.38 19.07
N GLN A 685 66.34 -10.18 18.63
CA GLN A 685 66.75 -8.98 17.92
C GLN A 685 65.96 -8.80 16.62
N LEU A 686 65.72 -9.88 15.84
CA LEU A 686 64.90 -9.85 14.63
C LEU A 686 63.45 -9.49 14.95
N ARG A 687 62.83 -10.05 15.98
CA ARG A 687 61.47 -9.75 16.37
C ARG A 687 61.32 -8.31 16.87
N ASP A 688 62.26 -7.85 17.72
CA ASP A 688 62.19 -6.55 18.38
C ASP A 688 62.94 -5.46 17.57
N ARG A 689 63.49 -5.80 16.39
CA ARG A 689 64.28 -4.92 15.51
C ARG A 689 65.35 -4.13 16.26
N SER A 690 65.97 -4.74 17.29
CA SER A 690 66.92 -4.08 18.22
C SER A 690 68.33 -4.06 17.72
N TRP A 691 68.66 -4.48 16.48
CA TRP A 691 70.04 -4.42 15.93
C TRP A 691 70.39 -3.03 15.38
N TRP A 692 69.38 -2.11 15.26
CA TRP A 692 69.68 -0.73 14.97
C TRP A 692 68.97 0.20 15.96
N SER A 693 69.44 1.43 16.04
CA SER A 693 68.86 2.50 16.85
C SER A 693 68.70 3.75 15.99
N GLY A 694 67.76 4.61 16.34
CA GLY A 694 67.46 5.85 15.61
C GLY A 694 65.98 6.02 15.31
N THR A 695 65.69 7.01 14.48
CA THR A 695 64.30 7.36 14.12
C THR A 695 63.85 6.60 12.87
N ARG A 696 62.57 6.23 12.83
CA ARG A 696 61.93 5.74 11.62
C ARG A 696 61.83 6.86 10.58
N ARG A 697 61.96 6.51 9.30
CA ARG A 697 62.03 7.42 8.19
C ARG A 697 60.76 7.34 7.33
N VAL A 698 59.90 8.37 7.38
CA VAL A 698 58.67 8.49 6.54
C VAL A 698 58.96 9.46 5.42
N ILE A 699 58.96 8.95 4.19
CA ILE A 699 59.22 9.71 2.98
C ILE A 699 57.89 9.93 2.27
N VAL A 700 57.48 11.19 2.08
CA VAL A 700 56.20 11.59 1.47
C VAL A 700 56.44 12.32 0.15
N VAL A 701 55.94 11.77 -0.96
CA VAL A 701 56.20 12.32 -2.30
C VAL A 701 54.91 12.47 -3.09
N ASP A 702 54.53 13.71 -3.41
CA ASP A 702 53.47 13.98 -4.34
C ASP A 702 54.00 14.25 -5.75
N ASP A 703 53.10 14.22 -6.74
CA ASP A 703 53.40 14.50 -8.16
C ASP A 703 54.52 13.63 -8.77
N LEU A 704 54.71 12.43 -8.25
CA LEU A 704 55.82 11.55 -8.70
C LEU A 704 55.75 11.23 -10.21
N ASP A 705 54.53 11.17 -10.75
CA ASP A 705 54.31 10.94 -12.20
C ASP A 705 54.59 12.17 -13.07
N GLN A 706 54.89 13.33 -12.47
CA GLN A 706 55.11 14.60 -13.18
C GLN A 706 56.55 15.05 -13.29
N SER A 707 57.49 14.36 -12.55
CA SER A 707 58.89 14.73 -12.52
C SER A 707 59.81 13.48 -12.61
N ALA A 708 60.50 13.40 -13.75
CA ALA A 708 61.50 12.32 -13.93
C ALA A 708 62.63 12.37 -12.92
N ASP A 709 63.06 13.58 -12.53
CA ASP A 709 64.14 13.76 -11.56
C ASP A 709 63.71 13.26 -10.15
N LEU A 710 62.40 13.52 -9.82
CA LEU A 710 61.89 13.06 -8.55
C LEU A 710 61.69 11.54 -8.55
N ALA A 711 61.23 10.97 -9.67
CA ALA A 711 61.10 9.54 -9.83
C ALA A 711 62.51 8.84 -9.68
N ALA A 712 63.51 9.37 -10.39
CA ALA A 712 64.89 8.86 -10.28
C ALA A 712 65.44 8.99 -8.84
N ALA A 713 65.12 10.03 -8.09
CA ALA A 713 65.49 10.20 -6.71
C ALA A 713 64.88 9.11 -5.80
N VAL A 714 63.61 8.84 -5.97
CA VAL A 714 62.89 7.81 -5.18
C VAL A 714 63.33 6.40 -5.57
N ASP A 715 63.75 6.17 -6.81
CA ASP A 715 64.31 4.88 -7.26
C ASP A 715 65.61 4.47 -6.48
N LEU A 716 66.27 5.42 -5.81
CA LEU A 716 67.36 5.09 -4.87
C LEU A 716 66.92 4.22 -3.72
N LEU A 717 65.62 4.21 -3.38
CA LEU A 717 65.06 3.38 -2.32
C LEU A 717 64.73 1.95 -2.77
N VAL A 718 64.71 1.65 -4.07
CA VAL A 718 64.26 0.36 -4.63
C VAL A 718 65.02 -0.81 -4.00
N PRO A 719 66.37 -0.77 -3.81
CA PRO A 719 67.10 -1.87 -3.13
C PRO A 719 66.71 -2.07 -1.67
N LEU A 720 66.16 -1.06 -1.01
CA LEU A 720 65.80 -1.08 0.42
C LEU A 720 64.35 -1.50 0.69
N LEU A 721 63.47 -1.48 -0.33
CA LEU A 721 62.05 -1.74 -0.18
C LEU A 721 61.73 -3.13 0.40
N PRO A 722 62.44 -4.23 0.05
CA PRO A 722 62.18 -5.55 0.62
C PRO A 722 62.42 -5.61 2.15
N HIS A 723 63.27 -4.70 2.66
CA HIS A 723 63.63 -4.64 4.07
C HIS A 723 62.92 -3.50 4.83
N ALA A 724 62.01 -2.79 4.17
CA ALA A 724 61.48 -1.51 4.64
C ALA A 724 60.90 -1.57 6.07
N ALA A 725 60.07 -2.55 6.36
CA ALA A 725 59.51 -2.73 7.70
C ALA A 725 60.60 -2.95 8.77
N ASP A 726 61.66 -3.69 8.42
CA ASP A 726 62.72 -4.08 9.36
C ASP A 726 63.69 -2.94 9.69
N ILE A 727 63.93 -2.04 8.74
CA ILE A 727 64.82 -0.89 8.86
C ILE A 727 64.14 0.41 9.21
N GLY A 728 62.82 0.38 9.40
CA GLY A 728 62.01 1.56 9.73
C GLY A 728 61.89 2.56 8.57
N LEU A 729 61.80 2.06 7.32
CA LEU A 729 61.56 2.85 6.11
C LEU A 729 60.09 2.80 5.70
N HIS A 730 59.44 3.94 5.57
CA HIS A 730 58.07 4.07 5.09
C HIS A 730 58.02 5.05 3.94
N LEU A 731 57.39 4.63 2.79
CA LEU A 731 57.23 5.45 1.62
C LEU A 731 55.77 5.68 1.35
N VAL A 732 55.39 6.95 1.27
CA VAL A 732 54.00 7.38 1.01
C VAL A 732 54.00 8.18 -0.29
N THR A 733 53.29 7.69 -1.31
CA THR A 733 53.22 8.31 -2.63
C THR A 733 51.83 8.55 -3.14
N ALA A 734 51.64 9.61 -3.92
CA ALA A 734 50.42 9.80 -4.68
C ALA A 734 50.61 9.51 -6.17
N ARG A 735 49.64 8.87 -6.78
CA ARG A 735 49.63 8.48 -8.20
C ARG A 735 48.30 8.86 -8.85
N ARG A 736 48.36 9.24 -10.11
CA ARG A 736 47.14 9.44 -10.91
C ARG A 736 46.57 8.10 -11.36
N SER A 737 45.29 7.91 -11.24
CA SER A 737 44.59 6.69 -11.65
C SER A 737 44.84 6.32 -13.11
N ALA A 738 44.78 7.30 -14.03
CA ALA A 738 45.08 7.12 -15.45
C ALA A 738 46.53 6.65 -15.77
N MET A 739 47.43 6.81 -14.81
CA MET A 739 48.84 6.42 -14.98
C MET A 739 49.18 5.05 -14.39
N MET A 740 48.23 4.46 -13.60
CA MET A 740 48.48 3.20 -12.90
C MET A 740 48.86 2.05 -13.83
N GLY A 741 48.23 1.93 -15.00
CA GLY A 741 48.54 0.89 -15.97
C GLY A 741 49.96 0.97 -16.51
N ARG A 742 50.52 2.19 -16.61
CA ARG A 742 51.91 2.43 -17.08
C ARG A 742 52.95 2.29 -15.95
N SER A 743 52.61 2.82 -14.76
CA SER A 743 53.51 2.82 -13.62
C SER A 743 53.62 1.47 -12.96
N ALA A 744 52.68 0.55 -13.12
CA ALA A 744 52.69 -0.80 -12.59
C ALA A 744 53.98 -1.60 -12.91
N TYR A 745 54.68 -1.29 -13.98
CA TYR A 745 55.88 -1.97 -14.42
C TYR A 745 57.19 -1.27 -14.01
N THR A 746 57.12 -0.15 -13.32
CA THR A 746 58.32 0.53 -12.79
C THR A 746 58.93 -0.27 -11.66
N PRO A 747 60.30 -0.27 -11.47
CA PRO A 747 60.97 -0.98 -10.38
C PRO A 747 60.41 -0.60 -9.00
N LEU A 748 60.10 0.67 -8.80
CA LEU A 748 59.48 1.15 -7.56
C LEU A 748 58.17 0.47 -7.25
N MET A 749 57.23 0.47 -8.25
CA MET A 749 55.92 -0.10 -8.07
C MET A 749 55.96 -1.62 -7.91
N GLN A 750 56.85 -2.28 -8.60
CA GLN A 750 57.11 -3.74 -8.39
C GLN A 750 57.61 -4.04 -6.98
N GLY A 751 58.48 -3.19 -6.42
CA GLY A 751 59.05 -3.35 -5.11
C GLY A 751 58.05 -3.12 -3.93
N ILE A 752 57.06 -2.22 -4.14
CA ILE A 752 56.10 -1.86 -3.10
C ILE A 752 54.74 -2.57 -3.22
N ARG A 753 54.47 -3.22 -4.33
CA ARG A 753 53.12 -3.72 -4.71
C ARG A 753 52.45 -4.55 -3.62
N ASP A 754 53.22 -5.46 -3.01
CA ASP A 754 52.73 -6.40 -1.98
C ASP A 754 52.95 -5.88 -0.57
N LEU A 755 53.62 -4.73 -0.43
CA LEU A 755 53.99 -4.10 0.83
C LEU A 755 53.26 -2.77 1.08
N THR A 756 52.35 -2.42 0.24
CA THR A 756 51.68 -1.11 0.31
C THR A 756 50.21 -1.23 0.67
N GLY A 757 49.75 -0.40 1.60
CA GLY A 757 48.37 -0.08 1.72
C GLY A 757 47.95 0.83 0.54
N TRP A 758 46.72 0.67 0.07
CA TRP A 758 46.18 1.44 -1.05
C TRP A 758 45.05 2.34 -0.57
N LEU A 759 45.21 3.65 -0.75
CA LEU A 759 44.11 4.60 -0.57
C LEU A 759 43.57 5.01 -1.94
N VAL A 760 42.45 4.42 -2.32
CA VAL A 760 41.81 4.63 -3.62
C VAL A 760 40.74 5.72 -3.49
N LEU A 761 41.04 6.91 -4.01
CA LEU A 761 40.14 8.07 -4.02
C LEU A 761 39.28 8.10 -5.29
N SER A 762 38.52 9.19 -5.46
CA SER A 762 37.68 9.41 -6.67
C SER A 762 38.47 9.29 -7.96
N ALA A 763 37.99 8.44 -8.88
CA ALA A 763 38.58 8.25 -10.18
C ALA A 763 37.58 7.72 -11.20
N PRO A 764 37.81 7.96 -12.54
CA PRO A 764 36.95 7.44 -13.60
C PRO A 764 37.05 5.90 -13.68
N ARG A 765 35.91 5.25 -13.97
CA ARG A 765 35.83 3.79 -14.10
C ARG A 765 36.68 3.22 -15.21
N GLU A 766 36.85 4.00 -16.29
CA GLU A 766 37.67 3.66 -17.45
C GLU A 766 39.15 3.53 -17.16
N ASP A 767 39.68 4.08 -16.07
CA ASP A 767 41.09 3.95 -15.68
C ASP A 767 41.44 2.53 -15.18
N GLY A 768 40.43 1.63 -15.05
CA GLY A 768 40.62 0.25 -14.64
C GLY A 768 40.65 0.07 -13.12
N PRO A 769 40.56 -1.16 -12.63
CA PRO A 769 40.55 -1.42 -11.19
C PRO A 769 41.94 -1.21 -10.55
N VAL A 770 41.95 -0.73 -9.30
CA VAL A 770 43.18 -0.56 -8.49
C VAL A 770 42.99 -1.34 -7.19
N ALA A 771 43.95 -2.18 -6.85
CA ALA A 771 43.91 -3.01 -5.64
C ALA A 771 42.61 -3.80 -5.46
N GLY A 772 42.03 -4.30 -6.55
CA GLY A 772 40.77 -5.02 -6.57
C GLY A 772 39.52 -4.13 -6.44
N GLN A 773 39.69 -2.80 -6.29
CA GLN A 773 38.58 -1.85 -6.20
C GLN A 773 38.20 -1.32 -7.56
N VAL A 774 36.92 -1.34 -7.89
CA VAL A 774 36.38 -0.67 -9.06
C VAL A 774 36.35 0.84 -8.79
N LEU A 775 37.01 1.60 -9.67
CA LEU A 775 37.06 3.05 -9.55
C LEU A 775 35.68 3.67 -9.76
N THR A 776 35.33 4.65 -8.92
CA THR A 776 34.07 5.39 -8.98
C THR A 776 34.31 6.87 -8.69
N SER A 777 33.45 7.72 -9.25
CA SER A 777 33.46 9.15 -8.91
C SER A 777 32.92 9.35 -7.49
N ARG A 778 33.68 10.03 -6.66
CA ARG A 778 33.37 10.30 -5.24
C ARG A 778 33.63 11.77 -4.91
N SER A 779 33.13 12.26 -3.78
CA SER A 779 33.47 13.59 -3.28
C SER A 779 34.96 13.70 -2.97
N PRO A 780 35.58 14.88 -3.03
CA PRO A 780 36.98 15.07 -2.67
C PRO A 780 37.31 14.55 -1.27
N GLY A 781 38.40 13.83 -1.14
CA GLY A 781 38.83 13.19 0.10
C GLY A 781 38.07 11.89 0.45
N ARG A 782 37.02 11.53 -0.30
CA ARG A 782 36.31 10.27 -0.14
C ARG A 782 37.00 9.16 -0.91
N GLY A 783 37.27 8.04 -0.23
CA GLY A 783 37.95 6.91 -0.85
C GLY A 783 37.73 5.60 -0.13
N VAL A 784 38.51 4.60 -0.51
CA VAL A 784 38.59 3.30 0.12
C VAL A 784 40.04 3.03 0.50
N LEU A 785 40.30 2.76 1.76
CA LEU A 785 41.58 2.24 2.21
C LEU A 785 41.56 0.71 2.11
N VAL A 786 42.48 0.16 1.36
CA VAL A 786 42.65 -1.28 1.17
C VAL A 786 43.96 -1.69 1.83
N GLN A 787 43.83 -2.43 2.88
CA GLN A 787 44.89 -3.14 3.61
C GLN A 787 44.46 -4.61 3.67
N ASP A 788 44.36 -5.21 4.84
CA ASP A 788 43.75 -6.55 4.98
C ASP A 788 42.29 -6.57 4.64
N VAL A 789 41.57 -5.48 4.94
CA VAL A 789 40.16 -5.25 4.66
C VAL A 789 40.02 -3.92 3.92
N ALA A 790 39.05 -3.85 3.05
CA ALA A 790 38.71 -2.60 2.39
C ALA A 790 37.70 -1.79 3.20
N GLU A 791 38.03 -0.55 3.55
CA GLU A 791 37.20 0.34 4.37
C GLU A 791 36.98 1.69 3.69
N ASP A 792 35.72 2.13 3.61
CA ASP A 792 35.41 3.49 3.17
C ASP A 792 35.99 4.52 4.14
N VAL A 793 36.55 5.59 3.62
CA VAL A 793 37.18 6.64 4.42
C VAL A 793 36.90 8.02 3.82
N GLN A 794 36.61 8.97 4.69
CA GLN A 794 36.77 10.41 4.41
C GLN A 794 38.09 10.84 5.04
N VAL A 795 39.05 11.20 4.20
CA VAL A 795 40.37 11.70 4.61
C VAL A 795 40.20 13.00 5.40
N ALA A 796 40.89 13.07 6.53
CA ALA A 796 40.86 14.25 7.35
C ALA A 796 41.72 15.37 6.75
N THR A 797 41.34 16.61 7.05
CA THR A 797 42.07 17.82 6.65
C THR A 797 42.88 18.34 7.85
N VAL A 798 44.07 18.80 7.57
CA VAL A 798 44.91 19.54 8.57
C VAL A 798 44.60 21.02 8.42
N ASP A 799 44.15 21.66 9.49
CA ASP A 799 43.94 23.09 9.52
C ASP A 799 45.29 23.81 9.67
N THR A 800 45.75 24.46 8.60
CA THR A 800 47.08 25.09 8.53
C THR A 800 47.17 26.41 9.30
N GLU A 801 46.02 27.02 9.66
CA GLU A 801 46.04 28.25 10.45
C GLU A 801 46.40 28.05 11.92
N ASN A 802 46.12 26.86 12.47
CA ASN A 802 46.51 26.50 13.84
C ASN A 802 47.95 25.97 13.96
N ALA A 803 48.54 25.47 12.88
CA ALA A 803 49.92 24.89 12.90
C ALA A 803 51.00 25.96 13.10
N ASP A 804 50.75 27.20 12.79
CA ASP A 804 51.72 28.29 12.99
C ASP A 804 51.65 28.93 14.41
N THR A 805 50.54 28.77 15.14
CA THR A 805 50.35 29.26 16.49
C THR A 805 51.05 28.37 17.55
N GLU A 806 51.13 27.03 17.36
CA GLU A 806 51.88 26.16 18.27
C GLU A 806 53.40 26.32 18.18
N LYS A 807 53.92 26.75 17.00
CA LYS A 807 55.35 27.08 16.89
C LYS A 807 55.75 28.40 17.56
N ALA A 808 54.82 29.28 17.87
CA ALA A 808 55.05 30.56 18.54
C ALA A 808 55.04 30.43 20.10
N GLY A 809 54.63 29.30 20.64
CA GLY A 809 54.50 29.05 22.10
C GLY A 809 55.76 28.49 22.83
N VAL A 810 56.86 28.28 22.13
CA VAL A 810 58.13 27.84 22.78
C VAL A 810 59.19 28.93 22.55
N ARG A 811 59.04 30.00 23.27
CA ARG A 811 60.08 30.95 23.69
C ARG A 811 59.49 31.83 24.81
N VAL A 812 59.68 31.47 26.03
CA VAL A 812 60.42 32.23 27.11
C VAL A 812 60.63 31.25 28.28
#